data_40e39842b62ec7126b909a9bcf938975
#
_entry.id   40e39842b62ec7126b909a9bcf938975
#
_cell.length_a   1.000
_cell.length_b   1.000
_cell.length_c   1.000
_cell.angle_alpha   90.00
_cell.angle_beta   90.00
_cell.angle_gamma   90.00
#
_symmetry.space_group_name_H-M   'P 1'
#
loop_
_entity.id
_entity.type
_entity.pdbx_description
1 polymer ?
#
loop_
_entity_poly.entity_id
_entity_poly.type
_entity_poly.pdbx_seq_one_letter_code
_entity_poly.pdbx_strand_id
1 'polypeptide(L)'
;MIGLGRIWILGALIATSATTALAQQHTVAHQWNEQVLEAIRNDFARPTVHARNLYHASILMYDCWAAYDTTQSQTIFLGQDFDGYLCPFDEMALDIPSDLAARKEAQEIAITYASYRLIRHRYEASPQAESTMGNIYVQMVSQELDTAFTSTDYAEYGAPALGNYLAEQLIAYGMTDGSNEIDDYANTCYEQLEPNILPEVPGTSGLVDPNHWQAVELSFAIDQSGELLTETPPFLGPQWGEVTGFALRDSNLTQAERDGCSYNLWHDPGEPVYLDTNVYSGFEDPWKWNHGMVISWSEHLDPTDGVMWDIGPGSLKYDGSIPASDNLNSFYEWENGGLTAWYDEDGNFGGQGHEVNPFTGEPYATNMVPRGDYARVIAEFWADGPDSETPPGHWYTLLNEFILDGQAGQHRWRGQGPIIPDLEFDVKSYLALGGAMHDCAIAAWSAKGYYDYSRPVSAIRYMAEHGQSSDPTLPNYHPAGLPLIPGFIEIVDDADPLNFFGGEDQVGKVKVRCWKGPDYIEVPLIDVAGVDWILADRWWPYQRPSFVTPPFAAYVSGHSTYSRAAAELLELLTGSEYWPGGLAEWNAPMNQFLVFEDGPSMSFNLQWATFMDASNESALSRMWGGIHPPIDDAPGRRIGKHVGRNAFHYAETIVFPQWAQEFGGDGFLPSADCQGDFNGDGARGSGDLILFLTAFGLGWTGPYDLDNTAAVETSDLLMFLQLWDTPCD
;
A
#
# COMPACT_ATOMS: atom_id res chain seq x y z
N MET A 1 -28.94 31.63 -40.45
CA MET A 1 -28.90 30.80 -41.66
C MET A 1 -27.54 30.10 -41.61
N ILE A 2 -27.40 29.04 -40.90
CA ILE A 2 -27.53 27.60 -41.24
C ILE A 2 -26.66 27.26 -42.46
N GLY A 3 -25.58 26.56 -42.23
CA GLY A 3 -24.74 25.89 -43.19
C GLY A 3 -24.15 24.66 -42.62
N LEU A 4 -24.83 23.52 -42.78
CA LEU A 4 -24.36 22.16 -42.46
C LEU A 4 -23.24 21.72 -43.43
N GLY A 5 -22.06 21.44 -42.94
CA GLY A 5 -20.97 20.81 -43.67
C GLY A 5 -20.90 19.30 -43.34
N ARG A 6 -21.12 18.48 -44.37
CA ARG A 6 -21.04 17.01 -44.31
C ARG A 6 -19.58 16.56 -44.18
N ILE A 7 -19.28 15.78 -43.16
CA ILE A 7 -18.03 15.05 -43.07
C ILE A 7 -18.18 13.71 -43.79
N TRP A 8 -17.32 13.48 -44.78
CA TRP A 8 -17.17 12.19 -45.45
C TRP A 8 -16.15 11.33 -44.67
N ILE A 9 -16.60 10.19 -44.15
CA ILE A 9 -15.73 9.16 -43.59
C ILE A 9 -15.28 8.26 -44.75
N LEU A 10 -13.99 8.28 -45.05
CA LEU A 10 -13.35 7.33 -45.95
C LEU A 10 -12.94 6.10 -45.09
N GLY A 11 -13.69 5.04 -45.19
CA GLY A 11 -13.33 3.75 -44.63
C GLY A 11 -12.20 3.07 -45.41
N ALA A 12 -11.03 2.95 -44.85
CA ALA A 12 -10.01 2.05 -45.32
C ALA A 12 -10.22 0.67 -44.66
N LEU A 13 -10.66 -0.32 -45.42
CA LEU A 13 -10.66 -1.73 -45.03
C LEU A 13 -9.20 -2.20 -44.97
N ILE A 14 -8.63 -2.30 -43.78
CA ILE A 14 -7.45 -3.12 -43.52
C ILE A 14 -7.98 -4.48 -43.05
N ALA A 15 -7.83 -5.51 -43.90
CA ALA A 15 -8.07 -6.88 -43.50
C ALA A 15 -6.90 -7.33 -42.62
N THR A 16 -7.02 -7.13 -41.32
CA THR A 16 -6.21 -7.82 -40.34
C THR A 16 -6.82 -9.20 -40.12
N SER A 17 -6.04 -10.23 -40.32
CA SER A 17 -6.34 -11.57 -39.85
C SER A 17 -6.46 -11.56 -38.32
N ALA A 18 -7.69 -11.42 -37.83
CA ALA A 18 -8.00 -11.61 -36.43
C ALA A 18 -7.86 -13.12 -36.15
N THR A 19 -6.73 -13.52 -35.59
CA THR A 19 -6.75 -14.63 -34.63
C THR A 19 -7.71 -14.19 -33.54
N THR A 20 -8.87 -14.81 -33.46
CA THR A 20 -9.76 -14.70 -32.30
C THR A 20 -8.99 -15.29 -31.12
N ALA A 21 -8.28 -14.45 -30.39
CA ALA A 21 -8.04 -14.70 -28.99
C ALA A 21 -9.44 -14.88 -28.39
N LEU A 22 -9.76 -16.06 -27.91
CA LEU A 22 -10.93 -16.24 -27.04
C LEU A 22 -10.71 -15.25 -25.90
N ALA A 23 -11.62 -14.31 -25.75
CA ALA A 23 -11.58 -13.42 -24.60
C ALA A 23 -11.51 -14.33 -23.36
N GLN A 24 -10.47 -14.16 -22.56
CA GLN A 24 -10.29 -14.92 -21.32
C GLN A 24 -11.51 -14.63 -20.45
N GLN A 25 -12.24 -15.67 -20.09
CA GLN A 25 -13.41 -15.52 -19.24
C GLN A 25 -12.92 -15.57 -17.80
N HIS A 26 -12.87 -14.41 -17.13
CA HIS A 26 -12.54 -14.30 -15.72
C HIS A 26 -13.45 -15.17 -14.87
N THR A 27 -12.94 -15.70 -13.76
CA THR A 27 -13.76 -16.42 -12.80
C THR A 27 -14.80 -15.49 -12.15
N VAL A 28 -15.83 -16.06 -11.54
CA VAL A 28 -16.82 -15.28 -10.81
C VAL A 28 -16.19 -14.52 -9.64
N ALA A 29 -15.19 -15.11 -8.97
CA ALA A 29 -14.47 -14.47 -7.89
C ALA A 29 -13.70 -13.24 -8.38
N HIS A 30 -12.99 -13.34 -9.50
CA HIS A 30 -12.31 -12.22 -10.14
C HIS A 30 -13.31 -11.11 -10.52
N GLN A 31 -14.42 -11.46 -11.17
CA GLN A 31 -15.44 -10.49 -11.57
C GLN A 31 -16.01 -9.73 -10.36
N TRP A 32 -16.28 -10.41 -9.24
CA TRP A 32 -16.78 -9.76 -8.03
C TRP A 32 -15.71 -8.98 -7.27
N ASN A 33 -14.45 -9.41 -7.34
CA ASN A 33 -13.34 -8.62 -6.81
C ASN A 33 -13.22 -7.28 -7.55
N GLU A 34 -13.32 -7.26 -8.89
CA GLU A 34 -13.37 -6.02 -9.68
C GLU A 34 -14.57 -5.13 -9.27
N GLN A 35 -15.72 -5.71 -8.92
CA GLN A 35 -16.84 -4.91 -8.40
C GLN A 35 -16.53 -4.30 -7.02
N VAL A 36 -15.77 -4.98 -6.15
CA VAL A 36 -15.30 -4.40 -4.88
C VAL A 36 -14.31 -3.26 -5.14
N LEU A 37 -13.35 -3.44 -6.05
CA LEU A 37 -12.38 -2.41 -6.41
C LEU A 37 -13.06 -1.17 -7.01
N GLU A 38 -14.03 -1.39 -7.89
CA GLU A 38 -14.83 -0.28 -8.46
C GLU A 38 -15.68 0.42 -7.39
N ALA A 39 -16.23 -0.32 -6.44
CA ALA A 39 -16.96 0.28 -5.31
C ALA A 39 -16.05 1.13 -4.42
N ILE A 40 -14.77 0.73 -4.26
CA ILE A 40 -13.75 1.51 -3.54
C ILE A 40 -13.43 2.80 -4.29
N ARG A 41 -13.26 2.77 -5.61
CA ARG A 41 -13.03 3.98 -6.44
C ARG A 41 -14.17 4.99 -6.33
N ASN A 42 -15.37 4.51 -6.05
CA ASN A 42 -16.60 5.28 -5.87
C ASN A 42 -16.88 5.71 -4.42
N ASP A 43 -16.00 5.40 -3.46
CA ASP A 43 -16.17 5.69 -2.04
C ASP A 43 -15.28 6.83 -1.55
N PHE A 44 -15.36 7.19 -0.26
CA PHE A 44 -14.41 8.07 0.43
C PHE A 44 -13.02 7.40 0.53
N ALA A 45 -11.94 8.19 0.55
CA ALA A 45 -10.57 7.69 0.73
C ALA A 45 -10.34 7.12 2.14
N ARG A 46 -10.79 5.90 2.41
CA ARG A 46 -10.72 5.23 3.72
C ARG A 46 -9.91 3.93 3.65
N PRO A 47 -8.56 3.97 3.52
CA PRO A 47 -7.73 2.77 3.30
C PRO A 47 -7.95 1.65 4.31
N THR A 48 -8.20 1.97 5.58
CA THR A 48 -8.48 1.01 6.64
C THR A 48 -9.81 0.28 6.42
N VAL A 49 -10.86 1.03 6.09
CA VAL A 49 -12.20 0.48 5.79
C VAL A 49 -12.13 -0.37 4.52
N HIS A 50 -11.41 0.09 3.51
CA HIS A 50 -11.25 -0.64 2.25
C HIS A 50 -10.47 -1.94 2.42
N ALA A 51 -9.38 -1.95 3.19
CA ALA A 51 -8.65 -3.18 3.52
C ALA A 51 -9.56 -4.20 4.20
N ARG A 52 -10.36 -3.77 5.17
CA ARG A 52 -11.34 -4.60 5.85
C ARG A 52 -12.46 -5.10 4.91
N ASN A 53 -12.96 -4.25 4.01
CA ASN A 53 -13.99 -4.62 3.03
C ASN A 53 -13.47 -5.66 2.03
N LEU A 54 -12.24 -5.51 1.54
CA LEU A 54 -11.56 -6.48 0.68
C LEU A 54 -11.38 -7.83 1.40
N TYR A 55 -10.94 -7.80 2.66
CA TYR A 55 -10.79 -9.01 3.47
C TYR A 55 -12.13 -9.72 3.70
N HIS A 56 -13.17 -9.00 4.11
CA HIS A 56 -14.49 -9.58 4.31
C HIS A 56 -15.09 -10.14 3.00
N ALA A 57 -14.91 -9.44 1.87
CA ALA A 57 -15.30 -9.99 0.56
C ALA A 57 -14.54 -11.28 0.24
N SER A 58 -13.26 -11.33 0.56
CA SER A 58 -12.43 -12.53 0.36
C SER A 58 -12.88 -13.71 1.24
N ILE A 59 -13.26 -13.45 2.51
CA ILE A 59 -13.87 -14.48 3.39
C ILE A 59 -15.13 -15.05 2.74
N LEU A 60 -16.03 -14.17 2.26
CA LEU A 60 -17.29 -14.63 1.64
C LEU A 60 -17.05 -15.48 0.40
N MET A 61 -16.16 -15.03 -0.49
CA MET A 61 -15.83 -15.77 -1.72
C MET A 61 -15.21 -17.13 -1.39
N TYR A 62 -14.27 -17.15 -0.44
CA TYR A 62 -13.58 -18.37 -0.04
C TYR A 62 -14.54 -19.35 0.67
N ASP A 63 -15.30 -18.93 1.66
CA ASP A 63 -16.20 -19.81 2.41
C ASP A 63 -17.37 -20.33 1.56
N CYS A 64 -17.90 -19.49 0.63
CA CYS A 64 -18.89 -19.96 -0.35
C CYS A 64 -18.32 -21.04 -1.27
N TRP A 65 -17.03 -20.94 -1.66
CA TRP A 65 -16.36 -21.97 -2.42
C TRP A 65 -16.08 -23.21 -1.56
N ALA A 66 -15.53 -23.03 -0.37
CA ALA A 66 -15.11 -24.08 0.54
C ALA A 66 -16.28 -24.94 1.04
N ALA A 67 -17.46 -24.36 1.24
CA ALA A 67 -18.68 -25.09 1.65
C ALA A 67 -19.06 -26.22 0.67
N TYR A 68 -18.68 -26.09 -0.60
CA TYR A 68 -18.89 -27.12 -1.62
C TYR A 68 -17.60 -27.91 -1.94
N ASP A 69 -16.46 -27.58 -1.32
CA ASP A 69 -15.23 -28.34 -1.53
C ASP A 69 -15.28 -29.67 -0.77
N THR A 70 -14.86 -30.74 -1.46
CA THR A 70 -14.79 -32.10 -0.87
C THR A 70 -13.33 -32.54 -0.66
N THR A 71 -12.39 -31.65 -0.84
CA THR A 71 -10.93 -31.96 -0.83
C THR A 71 -10.24 -31.62 0.49
N GLN A 72 -10.96 -31.19 1.52
CA GLN A 72 -10.50 -30.85 2.88
C GLN A 72 -10.08 -29.41 3.14
N SER A 73 -10.40 -28.45 2.29
CA SER A 73 -10.29 -27.03 2.65
C SER A 73 -11.19 -26.72 3.86
N GLN A 74 -10.68 -25.95 4.80
CA GLN A 74 -11.48 -25.54 5.96
C GLN A 74 -12.11 -24.18 5.70
N THR A 75 -13.36 -23.98 6.13
CA THR A 75 -13.96 -22.65 6.17
C THR A 75 -13.32 -21.82 7.28
N ILE A 76 -13.23 -20.51 7.08
CA ILE A 76 -12.66 -19.61 8.08
C ILE A 76 -13.72 -19.00 9.00
N PHE A 77 -14.91 -18.74 8.49
CA PHE A 77 -16.00 -18.09 9.21
C PHE A 77 -17.23 -19.00 9.32
N LEU A 78 -17.64 -19.62 8.23
CA LEU A 78 -18.81 -20.49 8.17
C LEU A 78 -18.62 -21.74 9.05
N GLY A 79 -19.47 -21.90 10.06
CA GLY A 79 -19.38 -23.02 11.01
C GLY A 79 -18.30 -22.85 12.09
N GLN A 80 -17.62 -21.72 12.13
CA GLN A 80 -16.53 -21.45 13.06
C GLN A 80 -16.95 -20.48 14.17
N ASP A 81 -16.21 -20.50 15.29
CA ASP A 81 -16.18 -19.44 16.28
C ASP A 81 -15.08 -18.44 15.85
N PHE A 82 -15.49 -17.30 15.35
CA PHE A 82 -14.62 -16.28 14.82
C PHE A 82 -14.55 -15.10 15.79
N ASP A 83 -13.53 -15.06 16.61
CA ASP A 83 -13.37 -14.08 17.67
C ASP A 83 -14.59 -13.92 18.58
N GLY A 84 -15.12 -15.04 19.04
CA GLY A 84 -16.31 -15.08 19.90
C GLY A 84 -17.66 -14.91 19.17
N TYR A 85 -17.65 -14.69 17.85
CA TYR A 85 -18.86 -14.71 17.02
C TYR A 85 -19.02 -16.10 16.38
N LEU A 86 -20.04 -16.83 16.78
CA LEU A 86 -20.37 -18.13 16.18
C LEU A 86 -21.22 -17.91 14.92
N CYS A 87 -20.74 -18.37 13.75
CA CYS A 87 -21.53 -18.47 12.53
C CYS A 87 -22.06 -19.90 12.38
N PRO A 88 -23.30 -20.24 12.77
CA PRO A 88 -23.78 -21.61 12.75
C PRO A 88 -23.87 -22.16 11.32
N PHE A 89 -23.47 -23.42 11.14
CA PHE A 89 -23.59 -24.10 9.85
C PHE A 89 -23.92 -25.57 10.04
N ASP A 90 -24.93 -26.05 9.35
CA ASP A 90 -25.28 -27.46 9.27
C ASP A 90 -24.88 -28.03 7.92
N GLU A 91 -23.68 -28.61 7.85
CA GLU A 91 -23.15 -29.24 6.64
C GLU A 91 -24.07 -30.34 6.08
N MET A 92 -24.85 -31.02 6.93
CA MET A 92 -25.75 -32.09 6.53
C MET A 92 -26.99 -31.55 5.84
N ALA A 93 -27.32 -30.28 6.03
CA ALA A 93 -28.46 -29.63 5.40
C ALA A 93 -28.13 -29.05 4.02
N LEU A 94 -26.84 -28.88 3.69
CA LEU A 94 -26.41 -28.38 2.38
C LEU A 94 -26.33 -29.54 1.36
N ASP A 95 -27.06 -29.43 0.25
CA ASP A 95 -26.97 -30.39 -0.86
C ASP A 95 -25.73 -30.08 -1.71
N ILE A 96 -24.69 -30.95 -1.61
CA ILE A 96 -23.43 -30.82 -2.38
C ILE A 96 -23.55 -31.68 -3.63
N PRO A 97 -23.58 -31.08 -4.84
CA PRO A 97 -23.65 -31.82 -6.08
C PRO A 97 -22.47 -32.79 -6.27
N SER A 98 -22.76 -34.00 -6.67
CA SER A 98 -21.72 -35.01 -6.96
C SER A 98 -21.03 -34.76 -8.32
N ASP A 99 -21.71 -34.09 -9.25
CA ASP A 99 -21.16 -33.64 -10.51
C ASP A 99 -20.31 -32.40 -10.35
N LEU A 100 -19.08 -32.40 -10.92
CA LEU A 100 -18.14 -31.30 -10.77
C LEU A 100 -18.63 -29.99 -11.40
N ALA A 101 -19.32 -30.03 -12.53
CA ALA A 101 -19.83 -28.84 -13.20
C ALA A 101 -20.97 -28.21 -12.38
N ALA A 102 -21.92 -29.02 -11.88
CA ALA A 102 -23.00 -28.55 -11.02
C ALA A 102 -22.47 -28.03 -9.67
N ARG A 103 -21.38 -28.60 -9.14
CA ARG A 103 -20.74 -28.12 -7.94
C ARG A 103 -20.10 -26.75 -8.15
N LYS A 104 -19.34 -26.58 -9.26
CA LYS A 104 -18.77 -25.28 -9.65
C LYS A 104 -19.87 -24.23 -9.83
N GLU A 105 -20.97 -24.57 -10.48
CA GLU A 105 -22.13 -23.67 -10.62
C GLU A 105 -22.70 -23.25 -9.26
N ALA A 106 -22.83 -24.18 -8.31
CA ALA A 106 -23.28 -23.87 -6.95
C ALA A 106 -22.30 -22.92 -6.22
N GLN A 107 -20.98 -23.14 -6.35
CA GLN A 107 -19.95 -22.24 -5.83
C GLN A 107 -20.09 -20.84 -6.42
N GLU A 108 -20.19 -20.72 -7.73
CA GLU A 108 -20.31 -19.44 -8.45
C GLU A 108 -21.57 -18.67 -8.06
N ILE A 109 -22.71 -19.36 -7.91
CA ILE A 109 -23.96 -18.76 -7.46
C ILE A 109 -23.84 -18.26 -6.00
N ALA A 110 -23.28 -19.06 -5.09
CA ALA A 110 -23.12 -18.67 -3.69
C ALA A 110 -22.21 -17.46 -3.56
N ILE A 111 -21.05 -17.44 -4.25
CA ILE A 111 -20.13 -16.30 -4.30
C ILE A 111 -20.86 -15.04 -4.79
N THR A 112 -21.63 -15.15 -5.85
CA THR A 112 -22.36 -14.03 -6.45
C THR A 112 -23.35 -13.41 -5.46
N TYR A 113 -24.20 -14.21 -4.81
CA TYR A 113 -25.16 -13.67 -3.84
C TYR A 113 -24.47 -13.07 -2.62
N ALA A 114 -23.42 -13.70 -2.11
CA ALA A 114 -22.68 -13.19 -0.96
C ALA A 114 -22.01 -11.84 -1.27
N SER A 115 -21.29 -11.74 -2.37
CA SER A 115 -20.59 -10.52 -2.80
C SER A 115 -21.59 -9.39 -3.08
N TYR A 116 -22.68 -9.67 -3.80
CA TYR A 116 -23.73 -8.69 -4.07
C TYR A 116 -24.30 -8.07 -2.77
N ARG A 117 -24.59 -8.91 -1.75
CA ARG A 117 -25.14 -8.44 -0.47
C ARG A 117 -24.14 -7.59 0.31
N LEU A 118 -22.87 -8.02 0.38
CA LEU A 118 -21.84 -7.29 1.10
C LEU A 118 -21.55 -5.93 0.46
N ILE A 119 -21.32 -5.89 -0.85
CA ILE A 119 -21.04 -4.64 -1.57
C ILE A 119 -22.21 -3.68 -1.41
N ARG A 120 -23.43 -4.15 -1.60
CA ARG A 120 -24.60 -3.34 -1.40
C ARG A 120 -24.66 -2.72 0.00
N HIS A 121 -24.43 -3.52 1.05
CA HIS A 121 -24.46 -3.05 2.44
C HIS A 121 -23.37 -2.01 2.72
N ARG A 122 -22.13 -2.26 2.28
CA ARG A 122 -20.98 -1.43 2.62
C ARG A 122 -20.90 -0.12 1.84
N TYR A 123 -21.47 -0.06 0.64
CA TYR A 123 -21.29 1.04 -0.30
C TYR A 123 -22.62 1.73 -0.69
N GLU A 124 -23.76 1.40 -0.07
CA GLU A 124 -25.03 2.08 -0.38
C GLU A 124 -25.08 3.54 0.11
N ALA A 125 -24.17 3.94 1.01
CA ALA A 125 -24.02 5.30 1.51
C ALA A 125 -22.77 6.02 0.94
N SER A 126 -22.03 5.39 0.02
CA SER A 126 -20.86 5.99 -0.64
C SER A 126 -21.28 7.18 -1.51
N PRO A 127 -20.39 8.16 -1.75
CA PRO A 127 -20.68 9.31 -2.60
C PRO A 127 -21.24 8.94 -3.98
N GLN A 128 -20.68 7.92 -4.63
CA GLN A 128 -21.16 7.43 -5.93
C GLN A 128 -21.93 6.10 -5.83
N ALA A 129 -22.72 5.94 -4.78
CA ALA A 129 -23.52 4.72 -4.54
C ALA A 129 -24.41 4.33 -5.73
N GLU A 130 -24.98 5.29 -6.49
CA GLU A 130 -25.82 5.00 -7.66
C GLU A 130 -25.03 4.24 -8.74
N SER A 131 -23.78 4.63 -9.01
CA SER A 131 -22.88 3.94 -9.94
C SER A 131 -22.60 2.51 -9.46
N THR A 132 -22.15 2.38 -8.21
CA THR A 132 -21.83 1.08 -7.59
C THR A 132 -23.04 0.13 -7.59
N MET A 133 -24.20 0.61 -7.15
CA MET A 133 -25.45 -0.20 -7.15
C MET A 133 -25.87 -0.61 -8.56
N GLY A 134 -25.66 0.28 -9.55
CA GLY A 134 -25.90 -0.01 -10.96
C GLY A 134 -24.99 -1.12 -11.49
N ASN A 135 -23.68 -1.04 -11.18
CA ASN A 135 -22.69 -2.01 -11.63
C ASN A 135 -22.95 -3.41 -11.07
N ILE A 136 -23.15 -3.54 -9.76
CA ILE A 136 -23.43 -4.84 -9.14
C ILE A 136 -24.77 -5.43 -9.57
N TYR A 137 -25.78 -4.58 -9.86
CA TYR A 137 -27.04 -5.03 -10.44
C TYR A 137 -26.82 -5.61 -11.85
N VAL A 138 -26.07 -4.93 -12.71
CA VAL A 138 -25.74 -5.41 -14.05
C VAL A 138 -24.97 -6.73 -13.96
N GLN A 139 -24.04 -6.87 -13.02
CA GLN A 139 -23.29 -8.11 -12.79
C GLN A 139 -24.21 -9.28 -12.46
N MET A 140 -25.16 -9.11 -11.53
CA MET A 140 -26.17 -10.14 -11.19
C MET A 140 -27.01 -10.54 -12.40
N VAL A 141 -27.54 -9.55 -13.12
CA VAL A 141 -28.39 -9.79 -14.30
C VAL A 141 -27.65 -10.48 -15.44
N SER A 142 -26.35 -10.15 -15.64
CA SER A 142 -25.52 -10.80 -16.65
C SER A 142 -25.32 -12.30 -16.40
N GLN A 143 -25.45 -12.72 -15.12
CA GLN A 143 -25.40 -14.13 -14.71
C GLN A 143 -26.81 -14.78 -14.63
N GLU A 144 -27.85 -14.09 -15.12
CA GLU A 144 -29.26 -14.54 -15.09
C GLU A 144 -29.80 -14.84 -13.68
N LEU A 145 -29.28 -14.12 -12.63
CA LEU A 145 -29.65 -14.33 -11.23
C LEU A 145 -30.66 -13.28 -10.76
N ASP A 146 -31.55 -13.68 -9.82
CA ASP A 146 -32.63 -12.83 -9.28
C ASP A 146 -32.12 -11.98 -8.10
N THR A 147 -31.97 -10.68 -8.31
CA THR A 147 -31.58 -9.71 -7.29
C THR A 147 -32.58 -9.56 -6.15
N ALA A 148 -33.86 -9.95 -6.35
CA ALA A 148 -34.89 -9.88 -5.35
C ALA A 148 -34.91 -11.10 -4.41
N PHE A 149 -34.18 -12.17 -4.75
CA PHE A 149 -34.12 -13.38 -3.90
C PHE A 149 -33.30 -13.10 -2.64
N THR A 150 -33.88 -13.17 -1.47
CA THR A 150 -33.27 -12.82 -0.17
C THR A 150 -33.34 -13.92 0.89
N SER A 151 -33.85 -15.12 0.56
CA SER A 151 -33.87 -16.21 1.53
C SER A 151 -32.49 -16.61 1.99
N THR A 152 -32.35 -16.93 3.27
CA THR A 152 -31.13 -17.44 3.91
C THR A 152 -31.26 -18.92 4.27
N ASP A 153 -32.38 -19.58 3.90
CA ASP A 153 -32.64 -21.00 4.14
C ASP A 153 -31.93 -21.86 3.08
N TYR A 154 -30.61 -22.10 3.30
CA TYR A 154 -29.80 -22.90 2.38
C TYR A 154 -30.19 -24.38 2.33
N ALA A 155 -30.88 -24.88 3.36
CA ALA A 155 -31.41 -26.25 3.35
C ALA A 155 -32.53 -26.43 2.33
N GLU A 156 -33.35 -25.39 2.11
CA GLU A 156 -34.45 -25.42 1.13
C GLU A 156 -34.03 -24.92 -0.26
N TYR A 157 -33.17 -23.87 -0.32
CA TYR A 157 -32.90 -23.17 -1.56
C TYR A 157 -31.43 -23.28 -2.05
N GLY A 158 -30.56 -23.99 -1.33
CA GLY A 158 -29.16 -24.27 -1.76
C GLY A 158 -28.28 -23.03 -1.89
N ALA A 159 -27.50 -22.95 -2.98
CA ALA A 159 -26.42 -21.99 -3.17
C ALA A 159 -26.81 -20.51 -3.05
N PRO A 160 -27.89 -19.99 -3.66
CA PRO A 160 -28.24 -18.60 -3.52
C PRO A 160 -28.58 -18.21 -2.08
N ALA A 161 -29.24 -19.13 -1.33
CA ALA A 161 -29.55 -18.90 0.06
C ALA A 161 -28.32 -19.02 0.98
N LEU A 162 -27.36 -19.89 0.65
CA LEU A 162 -26.08 -19.96 1.37
C LEU A 162 -25.31 -18.64 1.24
N GLY A 163 -25.20 -18.07 0.04
CA GLY A 163 -24.56 -16.79 -0.17
C GLY A 163 -25.21 -15.65 0.61
N ASN A 164 -26.56 -15.57 0.56
CA ASN A 164 -27.30 -14.59 1.37
C ASN A 164 -27.08 -14.79 2.88
N TYR A 165 -27.09 -16.06 3.36
CA TYR A 165 -26.87 -16.41 4.75
C TYR A 165 -25.49 -15.96 5.23
N LEU A 166 -24.45 -16.34 4.50
CA LEU A 166 -23.09 -16.04 4.87
C LEU A 166 -22.83 -14.52 4.90
N ALA A 167 -23.35 -13.79 3.91
CA ALA A 167 -23.28 -12.33 3.91
C ALA A 167 -23.99 -11.70 5.11
N GLU A 168 -25.21 -12.18 5.46
CA GLU A 168 -25.94 -11.69 6.63
C GLU A 168 -25.13 -11.90 7.92
N GLN A 169 -24.54 -13.09 8.10
CA GLN A 169 -23.73 -13.39 9.28
C GLN A 169 -22.47 -12.55 9.34
N LEU A 170 -21.76 -12.37 8.24
CA LEU A 170 -20.52 -11.58 8.21
C LEU A 170 -20.78 -10.08 8.40
N ILE A 171 -21.88 -9.56 7.87
CA ILE A 171 -22.33 -8.18 8.14
C ILE A 171 -22.63 -8.01 9.64
N ALA A 172 -23.34 -8.96 10.26
CA ALA A 172 -23.65 -8.91 11.68
C ALA A 172 -22.39 -8.98 12.55
N TYR A 173 -21.41 -9.82 12.20
CA TYR A 173 -20.09 -9.86 12.83
C TYR A 173 -19.38 -8.50 12.73
N GLY A 174 -19.36 -7.90 11.53
CA GLY A 174 -18.71 -6.63 11.27
C GLY A 174 -19.21 -5.47 12.12
N MET A 175 -20.44 -5.53 12.63
CA MET A 175 -20.94 -4.53 13.59
C MET A 175 -20.27 -4.60 14.97
N THR A 176 -19.47 -5.65 15.24
CA THR A 176 -18.87 -5.91 16.56
C THR A 176 -17.36 -6.16 16.53
N ASP A 177 -16.72 -6.12 15.37
CA ASP A 177 -15.32 -6.47 15.15
C ASP A 177 -14.30 -5.40 15.59
N GLY A 178 -14.73 -4.34 16.25
CA GLY A 178 -13.88 -3.24 16.73
C GLY A 178 -13.74 -2.07 15.75
N SER A 179 -14.21 -2.19 14.49
CA SER A 179 -14.14 -1.11 13.50
C SER A 179 -15.08 0.08 13.76
N ASN A 180 -16.09 -0.13 14.59
CA ASN A 180 -17.18 0.82 14.83
C ASN A 180 -18.03 1.11 13.58
N GLU A 181 -18.26 0.09 12.74
CA GLU A 181 -19.09 0.22 11.53
C GLU A 181 -20.53 0.70 11.84
N ILE A 182 -21.07 0.33 13.01
CA ILE A 182 -22.41 0.75 13.46
C ILE A 182 -22.58 2.28 13.56
N ASP A 183 -21.50 3.00 13.83
CA ASP A 183 -21.44 4.47 13.91
C ASP A 183 -20.60 5.06 12.76
N ASP A 184 -20.64 4.44 11.59
CA ASP A 184 -19.91 4.84 10.38
C ASP A 184 -18.39 5.06 10.61
N TYR A 185 -17.77 4.12 11.35
CA TYR A 185 -16.34 4.11 11.67
C TYR A 185 -15.86 5.31 12.47
N ALA A 186 -16.78 5.99 13.16
CA ALA A 186 -16.46 7.16 13.96
C ALA A 186 -15.38 6.85 15.01
N ASN A 187 -14.52 7.85 15.24
CA ASN A 187 -13.52 7.82 16.30
C ASN A 187 -14.16 7.62 17.67
N THR A 188 -13.56 6.77 18.51
CA THR A 188 -14.10 6.39 19.82
C THR A 188 -13.48 7.15 21.00
N CYS A 189 -12.24 7.64 20.88
CA CYS A 189 -11.53 8.27 22.01
C CYS A 189 -10.56 9.38 21.60
N TYR A 190 -9.86 9.25 20.47
CA TYR A 190 -8.81 10.19 20.05
C TYR A 190 -9.34 11.64 19.99
N GLU A 191 -8.57 12.57 20.55
CA GLU A 191 -8.79 14.02 20.41
C GLU A 191 -7.58 14.67 19.74
N GLN A 192 -7.81 15.49 18.71
CA GLN A 192 -6.76 16.25 18.04
C GLN A 192 -6.17 17.28 19.02
N LEU A 193 -4.84 17.29 19.14
CA LEU A 193 -4.14 18.18 20.07
C LEU A 193 -3.86 19.56 19.47
N GLU A 194 -3.57 19.62 18.19
CA GLU A 194 -3.09 20.81 17.48
C GLU A 194 -4.20 21.49 16.67
N PRO A 195 -4.13 22.83 16.46
CA PRO A 195 -5.08 23.52 15.59
C PRO A 195 -4.95 23.03 14.14
N ASN A 196 -6.02 23.18 13.35
CA ASN A 196 -5.99 22.84 11.93
C ASN A 196 -4.96 23.71 11.19
N ILE A 197 -4.23 23.11 10.25
CA ILE A 197 -3.43 23.86 9.30
C ILE A 197 -4.30 24.34 8.14
N LEU A 198 -4.14 25.62 7.75
CA LEU A 198 -4.73 26.21 6.54
C LEU A 198 -3.63 26.32 5.48
N PRO A 199 -3.45 25.33 4.61
CA PRO A 199 -2.31 25.29 3.69
C PRO A 199 -2.34 26.41 2.63
N GLU A 200 -3.49 27.01 2.39
CA GLU A 200 -3.69 28.15 1.46
C GLU A 200 -3.05 29.45 1.98
N VAL A 201 -2.70 29.52 3.26
CA VAL A 201 -1.98 30.64 3.85
C VAL A 201 -0.57 30.23 4.30
N PRO A 202 0.39 31.17 4.42
CA PRO A 202 1.73 30.84 4.90
C PRO A 202 1.73 30.33 6.34
N GLY A 203 2.66 29.43 6.66
CA GLY A 203 2.90 28.95 8.02
C GLY A 203 1.99 27.79 8.43
N THR A 204 1.89 27.58 9.74
CA THR A 204 1.26 26.41 10.38
C THR A 204 -0.05 26.71 11.11
N SER A 205 -0.57 27.92 10.97
CA SER A 205 -1.82 28.33 11.66
C SER A 205 -1.75 28.22 13.19
N GLY A 206 -0.55 28.34 13.77
CA GLY A 206 -0.33 28.37 15.21
C GLY A 206 -0.05 27.02 15.85
N LEU A 207 0.58 26.10 15.13
CA LEU A 207 1.10 24.84 15.67
C LEU A 207 1.96 25.06 16.91
N VAL A 208 1.67 24.34 17.98
CA VAL A 208 2.36 24.45 19.26
C VAL A 208 3.45 23.39 19.39
N ASP A 209 3.11 22.12 19.17
CA ASP A 209 4.07 21.03 19.17
C ASP A 209 4.23 20.44 17.76
N PRO A 210 5.40 20.66 17.11
CA PRO A 210 5.63 20.20 15.74
C PRO A 210 5.72 18.67 15.59
N ASN A 211 5.70 17.94 16.68
CA ASN A 211 5.73 16.50 16.67
C ASN A 211 4.33 15.88 16.51
N HIS A 212 3.26 16.65 16.74
CA HIS A 212 1.88 16.19 16.63
C HIS A 212 1.22 16.53 15.30
N TRP A 213 0.27 15.69 14.93
CA TRP A 213 -0.50 15.81 13.69
C TRP A 213 -1.46 16.99 13.73
N GLN A 214 -1.62 17.67 12.59
CA GLN A 214 -2.65 18.69 12.34
C GLN A 214 -3.62 18.21 11.25
N ALA A 215 -4.92 18.37 11.47
CA ALA A 215 -5.89 18.24 10.40
C ALA A 215 -5.73 19.39 9.39
N VAL A 216 -5.96 19.06 8.11
CA VAL A 216 -5.91 20.02 7.01
C VAL A 216 -7.29 20.62 6.79
N GLU A 217 -7.43 21.93 7.01
CA GLU A 217 -8.64 22.66 6.71
C GLU A 217 -8.49 23.38 5.37
N LEU A 218 -9.32 23.00 4.41
CA LEU A 218 -9.33 23.55 3.06
C LEU A 218 -10.61 24.33 2.82
N SER A 219 -10.50 25.47 2.10
CA SER A 219 -11.68 26.21 1.62
C SER A 219 -12.45 25.41 0.57
N PHE A 220 -11.79 24.45 -0.07
CA PHE A 220 -12.35 23.57 -1.08
C PHE A 220 -11.63 22.20 -1.04
N ALA A 221 -12.30 21.20 -0.50
CA ALA A 221 -11.78 19.83 -0.45
C ALA A 221 -12.64 18.88 -1.30
N ILE A 222 -12.00 18.00 -2.04
CA ILE A 222 -12.64 16.96 -2.84
C ILE A 222 -12.03 15.62 -2.43
N ASP A 223 -12.87 14.62 -2.21
CA ASP A 223 -12.42 13.27 -1.91
C ASP A 223 -11.97 12.50 -3.17
N GLN A 224 -11.60 11.23 -3.02
CA GLN A 224 -11.18 10.40 -4.15
C GLN A 224 -12.31 10.09 -5.13
N SER A 225 -13.57 10.09 -4.69
CA SER A 225 -14.72 9.87 -5.58
C SER A 225 -15.10 11.09 -6.40
N GLY A 226 -14.48 12.27 -6.16
CA GLY A 226 -14.76 13.53 -6.82
C GLY A 226 -15.84 14.37 -6.14
N GLU A 227 -16.36 13.98 -4.98
CA GLU A 227 -17.38 14.71 -4.25
C GLU A 227 -16.79 15.80 -3.34
N LEU A 228 -17.52 16.92 -3.21
CA LEU A 228 -17.10 18.06 -2.40
C LEU A 228 -17.31 17.74 -0.90
N LEU A 229 -16.23 17.78 -0.14
CA LEU A 229 -16.29 17.73 1.31
C LEU A 229 -16.71 19.08 1.88
N THR A 230 -17.65 19.06 2.82
CA THR A 230 -18.22 20.27 3.45
C THR A 230 -17.62 20.59 4.82
N GLU A 231 -16.82 19.67 5.35
CA GLU A 231 -16.18 19.78 6.66
C GLU A 231 -14.73 19.31 6.58
N THR A 232 -13.89 19.78 7.50
CA THR A 232 -12.51 19.29 7.67
C THR A 232 -12.56 17.79 8.01
N PRO A 233 -11.90 16.92 7.23
CA PRO A 233 -11.89 15.49 7.55
C PRO A 233 -11.26 15.24 8.92
N PRO A 234 -11.95 14.54 9.83
CA PRO A 234 -11.38 14.15 11.12
C PRO A 234 -10.29 13.10 10.92
N PHE A 235 -9.52 12.83 11.97
CA PHE A 235 -8.55 11.72 11.95
C PHE A 235 -9.27 10.41 11.63
N LEU A 236 -8.88 9.78 10.52
CA LEU A 236 -9.46 8.53 10.06
C LEU A 236 -8.89 7.33 10.82
N GLY A 237 -9.73 6.60 11.55
CA GLY A 237 -9.44 5.31 12.13
C GLY A 237 -8.39 5.29 13.25
N PRO A 238 -8.32 6.28 14.18
CA PRO A 238 -7.33 6.25 15.27
C PRO A 238 -7.54 5.05 16.22
N GLN A 239 -8.73 4.45 16.21
CA GLN A 239 -9.09 3.26 16.99
C GLN A 239 -8.80 1.93 16.27
N TRP A 240 -8.19 1.94 15.09
CA TRP A 240 -8.12 0.75 14.23
C TRP A 240 -7.28 -0.40 14.83
N GLY A 241 -6.46 -0.12 15.83
CA GLY A 241 -5.77 -1.15 16.63
C GLY A 241 -6.69 -2.10 17.40
N GLU A 242 -7.96 -1.71 17.62
CA GLU A 242 -8.97 -2.52 18.29
C GLU A 242 -9.70 -3.50 17.35
N VAL A 243 -9.47 -3.40 16.04
CA VAL A 243 -10.14 -4.26 15.06
C VAL A 243 -9.56 -5.66 15.12
N THR A 244 -10.41 -6.66 15.03
CA THR A 244 -10.01 -8.08 15.03
C THR A 244 -9.22 -8.40 13.77
N GLY A 245 -7.96 -8.85 13.93
CA GLY A 245 -7.04 -9.18 12.85
C GLY A 245 -7.26 -10.59 12.25
N PHE A 246 -6.58 -10.84 11.14
CA PHE A 246 -6.56 -12.15 10.48
C PHE A 246 -5.48 -13.08 11.08
N ALA A 247 -4.22 -12.66 11.07
CA ALA A 247 -3.07 -13.44 11.52
C ALA A 247 -2.25 -12.75 12.62
N LEU A 248 -2.73 -11.60 13.12
CA LEU A 248 -2.10 -10.91 14.25
C LEU A 248 -2.20 -11.76 15.52
N ARG A 249 -1.16 -11.72 16.35
CA ARG A 249 -1.06 -12.52 17.58
C ARG A 249 -0.77 -11.65 18.79
N ASP A 250 -1.25 -12.08 19.96
CA ASP A 250 -1.00 -11.41 21.24
C ASP A 250 0.50 -11.17 21.52
N SER A 251 1.38 -12.03 21.00
CA SER A 251 2.83 -11.84 21.11
C SER A 251 3.37 -10.59 20.38
N ASN A 252 2.61 -10.06 19.44
CA ASN A 252 2.95 -8.85 18.71
C ASN A 252 2.17 -7.61 19.20
N LEU A 253 1.42 -7.76 20.30
CA LEU A 253 0.58 -6.72 20.88
C LEU A 253 1.28 -6.03 22.06
N THR A 254 1.38 -4.71 21.97
CA THR A 254 1.76 -3.83 23.08
C THR A 254 0.58 -2.95 23.44
N GLN A 255 0.20 -2.90 24.73
CA GLN A 255 -0.84 -1.98 25.18
C GLN A 255 -0.19 -0.71 25.71
N ALA A 256 -0.68 0.44 25.27
CA ALA A 256 -0.18 1.74 25.66
C ALA A 256 -1.33 2.72 25.93
N GLU A 257 -1.05 3.76 26.70
CA GLU A 257 -2.01 4.83 27.01
C GLU A 257 -1.46 6.18 26.57
N ARG A 258 -2.29 7.00 25.94
CA ARG A 258 -2.01 8.41 25.64
C ARG A 258 -3.27 9.26 25.79
N ASP A 259 -3.16 10.38 26.49
CA ASP A 259 -4.24 11.39 26.67
C ASP A 259 -5.57 10.81 27.20
N GLY A 260 -5.50 9.74 27.98
CA GLY A 260 -6.66 9.05 28.55
C GLY A 260 -7.31 8.02 27.63
N CYS A 261 -6.74 7.77 26.45
CA CYS A 261 -7.14 6.72 25.52
C CYS A 261 -6.17 5.54 25.64
N SER A 262 -6.70 4.32 25.60
CA SER A 262 -5.92 3.09 25.50
C SER A 262 -5.75 2.72 24.03
N TYR A 263 -4.58 2.22 23.64
CA TYR A 263 -4.24 1.80 22.29
C TYR A 263 -3.65 0.40 22.30
N ASN A 264 -4.13 -0.45 21.41
CA ASN A 264 -3.51 -1.72 21.07
C ASN A 264 -2.53 -1.49 19.92
N LEU A 265 -1.22 -1.58 20.19
CA LEU A 265 -0.14 -1.40 19.22
C LEU A 265 0.29 -2.78 18.71
N TRP A 266 0.04 -3.06 17.44
CA TRP A 266 0.44 -4.30 16.79
C TRP A 266 1.78 -4.11 16.06
N HIS A 267 2.75 -4.98 16.32
CA HIS A 267 4.11 -4.84 15.79
C HIS A 267 4.69 -3.46 16.07
N ASP A 268 4.63 -3.02 17.33
CA ASP A 268 5.06 -1.68 17.73
C ASP A 268 6.45 -1.34 17.16
N PRO A 269 6.55 -0.31 16.30
CA PRO A 269 7.82 0.06 15.66
C PRO A 269 8.76 0.83 16.61
N GLY A 270 8.31 1.15 17.82
CA GLY A 270 8.99 2.07 18.74
C GLY A 270 8.76 3.54 18.41
N GLU A 271 9.25 4.42 19.27
CA GLU A 271 9.07 5.86 19.13
C GLU A 271 9.76 6.39 17.86
N PRO A 272 9.10 7.29 17.08
CA PRO A 272 9.77 8.03 16.03
C PRO A 272 10.78 9.04 16.60
N VAL A 273 11.61 9.61 15.73
CA VAL A 273 12.47 10.73 16.13
C VAL A 273 11.65 11.99 16.30
N TYR A 274 11.87 12.72 17.39
CA TYR A 274 11.22 14.00 17.70
C TYR A 274 12.21 15.16 17.60
N LEU A 275 11.70 16.37 17.34
CA LEU A 275 12.52 17.57 17.32
C LEU A 275 13.13 17.82 18.72
N ASP A 276 14.45 17.83 18.82
CA ASP A 276 15.18 18.17 20.03
C ASP A 276 16.12 19.36 19.83
N THR A 277 15.64 20.55 20.19
CA THR A 277 16.40 21.80 20.10
C THR A 277 17.43 21.99 21.21
N ASN A 278 17.52 21.09 22.18
CA ASN A 278 18.45 21.17 23.30
C ASN A 278 19.77 20.42 23.04
N VAL A 279 19.73 19.38 22.19
CA VAL A 279 20.86 18.47 21.96
C VAL A 279 21.47 18.66 20.58
N TYR A 280 20.65 18.88 19.56
CA TYR A 280 21.06 18.89 18.16
C TYR A 280 20.95 20.27 17.51
N SER A 281 21.81 20.52 16.52
CA SER A 281 21.77 21.72 15.67
C SER A 281 21.86 21.33 14.19
N GLY A 282 21.19 22.09 13.32
CA GLY A 282 21.25 21.86 11.88
C GLY A 282 20.83 20.45 11.49
N PHE A 283 21.58 19.81 10.61
CA PHE A 283 21.32 18.43 10.14
C PHE A 283 21.79 17.33 11.09
N GLU A 284 22.47 17.65 12.17
CA GLU A 284 22.76 16.67 13.22
C GLU A 284 21.47 16.22 13.94
N ASP A 285 20.40 17.04 13.84
CA ASP A 285 19.07 16.67 14.31
C ASP A 285 18.41 15.70 13.32
N PRO A 286 18.14 14.43 13.72
CA PRO A 286 17.54 13.44 12.83
C PRO A 286 16.15 13.86 12.33
N TRP A 287 15.35 14.57 13.12
CA TRP A 287 14.05 15.05 12.70
C TRP A 287 14.14 16.07 11.57
N LYS A 288 15.07 17.01 11.64
CA LYS A 288 15.31 18.00 10.60
C LYS A 288 15.90 17.36 9.34
N TRP A 289 16.78 16.37 9.51
CA TRP A 289 17.32 15.60 8.39
C TRP A 289 16.19 14.92 7.61
N ASN A 290 15.25 14.26 8.30
CA ASN A 290 14.13 13.56 7.68
C ASN A 290 13.27 14.51 6.84
N HIS A 291 12.87 15.66 7.37
CA HIS A 291 12.05 16.63 6.64
C HIS A 291 12.83 17.40 5.57
N GLY A 292 14.12 17.66 5.80
CA GLY A 292 15.01 18.24 4.80
C GLY A 292 15.16 17.36 3.57
N MET A 293 15.15 16.02 3.75
CA MET A 293 15.18 15.06 2.64
C MET A 293 13.93 15.21 1.74
N VAL A 294 12.75 15.38 2.33
CA VAL A 294 11.50 15.58 1.57
C VAL A 294 11.56 16.87 0.74
N ILE A 295 12.15 17.95 1.28
CA ILE A 295 12.36 19.19 0.52
C ILE A 295 13.29 18.94 -0.67
N SER A 296 14.42 18.28 -0.45
CA SER A 296 15.40 17.98 -1.50
C SER A 296 14.78 17.13 -2.62
N TRP A 297 14.00 16.10 -2.28
CA TRP A 297 13.36 15.26 -3.29
C TRP A 297 12.23 15.95 -4.05
N SER A 298 11.63 16.99 -3.50
CA SER A 298 10.69 17.84 -4.23
C SER A 298 11.34 18.61 -5.39
N GLU A 299 12.67 18.79 -5.37
CA GLU A 299 13.42 19.37 -6.49
C GLU A 299 13.50 18.41 -7.69
N HIS A 300 13.44 17.09 -7.45
CA HIS A 300 13.45 16.09 -8.51
C HIS A 300 12.19 16.13 -9.41
N LEU A 301 11.13 16.81 -9.01
CA LEU A 301 9.87 16.90 -9.75
C LEU A 301 9.93 17.81 -10.99
N ASP A 302 11.10 18.39 -11.30
CA ASP A 302 11.30 19.25 -12.48
C ASP A 302 11.40 18.42 -13.78
N PRO A 303 10.41 18.48 -14.69
CA PRO A 303 10.49 17.74 -15.95
C PRO A 303 11.46 18.39 -16.95
N THR A 304 12.03 19.57 -16.62
CA THR A 304 12.83 20.39 -17.54
C THR A 304 14.31 20.49 -17.12
N ASP A 305 14.72 19.85 -16.04
CA ASP A 305 16.11 19.87 -15.54
C ASP A 305 17.11 19.16 -16.44
N GLY A 306 16.64 18.34 -17.39
CA GLY A 306 17.45 17.58 -18.34
C GLY A 306 18.08 16.32 -17.76
N VAL A 307 17.77 15.97 -16.51
CA VAL A 307 18.25 14.74 -15.88
C VAL A 307 17.44 13.55 -16.39
N MET A 308 18.14 12.54 -16.90
CA MET A 308 17.53 11.31 -17.40
C MET A 308 17.90 10.14 -16.50
N TRP A 309 16.90 9.37 -16.10
CA TRP A 309 17.11 8.12 -15.36
C TRP A 309 16.79 6.92 -16.23
N ASP A 310 17.58 5.86 -16.10
CA ASP A 310 17.20 4.53 -16.59
C ASP A 310 16.38 3.82 -15.51
N ILE A 311 15.06 3.77 -15.71
CA ILE A 311 14.12 3.16 -14.78
C ILE A 311 13.83 1.68 -15.11
N GLY A 312 14.54 1.11 -16.08
CA GLY A 312 14.42 -0.32 -16.41
C GLY A 312 14.99 -1.20 -15.31
N PRO A 313 14.51 -2.46 -15.17
CA PRO A 313 14.98 -3.38 -14.14
C PRO A 313 16.47 -3.72 -14.22
N GLY A 314 17.11 -3.50 -15.38
CA GLY A 314 18.57 -3.60 -15.53
C GLY A 314 19.35 -2.54 -14.78
N SER A 315 18.68 -1.47 -14.37
CA SER A 315 19.25 -0.31 -13.70
C SER A 315 18.70 -0.09 -12.29
N LEU A 316 17.42 -0.36 -12.09
CA LEU A 316 16.76 -0.29 -10.78
C LEU A 316 16.58 -1.70 -10.22
N LYS A 317 17.23 -1.97 -9.10
CA LYS A 317 17.05 -3.20 -8.33
C LYS A 317 16.93 -2.85 -6.85
N TYR A 318 15.99 -3.49 -6.22
CA TYR A 318 15.88 -3.46 -4.77
C TYR A 318 16.22 -4.84 -4.19
N ASP A 319 17.20 -4.89 -3.28
CA ASP A 319 17.72 -6.12 -2.69
C ASP A 319 16.91 -6.63 -1.48
N GLY A 320 15.75 -6.00 -1.20
CA GLY A 320 14.91 -6.36 -0.06
C GLY A 320 15.41 -5.86 1.29
N SER A 321 16.55 -5.15 1.35
CA SER A 321 17.07 -4.59 2.59
C SER A 321 16.15 -3.52 3.16
N ILE A 322 16.11 -3.42 4.49
CA ILE A 322 15.38 -2.38 5.20
C ILE A 322 16.39 -1.65 6.08
N PRO A 323 16.57 -0.32 5.91
CA PRO A 323 17.53 0.40 6.70
C PRO A 323 17.14 0.41 8.18
N ALA A 324 18.13 0.31 9.07
CA ALA A 324 17.93 0.51 10.49
C ALA A 324 17.50 1.97 10.79
N SER A 325 16.66 2.17 11.80
CA SER A 325 16.12 3.49 12.13
C SER A 325 17.20 4.52 12.52
N ASP A 326 18.34 4.06 13.00
CA ASP A 326 19.50 4.89 13.37
C ASP A 326 20.49 5.11 12.21
N ASN A 327 20.25 4.53 11.04
CA ASN A 327 21.12 4.63 9.87
C ASN A 327 20.35 4.84 8.56
N LEU A 328 19.31 5.67 8.57
CA LEU A 328 18.49 5.94 7.39
C LEU A 328 19.27 6.54 6.22
N ASN A 329 20.30 7.35 6.52
CA ASN A 329 21.14 8.01 5.53
C ASN A 329 22.06 7.06 4.74
N SER A 330 22.14 5.80 5.08
CA SER A 330 22.80 4.77 4.25
C SER A 330 21.92 4.29 3.09
N PHE A 331 20.63 4.55 3.14
CA PHE A 331 19.64 4.10 2.16
C PHE A 331 19.03 5.26 1.36
N TYR A 332 18.71 6.37 2.04
CA TYR A 332 18.10 7.54 1.40
C TYR A 332 19.17 8.58 1.12
N GLU A 333 19.36 8.91 -0.14
CA GLU A 333 20.33 9.89 -0.60
C GLU A 333 19.67 11.17 -1.12
N TRP A 334 20.31 12.31 -0.89
CA TRP A 334 19.81 13.62 -1.27
C TRP A 334 19.70 13.82 -2.78
N GLU A 335 20.70 13.34 -3.53
CA GLU A 335 20.85 13.63 -4.95
C GLU A 335 20.14 12.61 -5.84
N ASN A 336 20.07 11.35 -5.42
CA ASN A 336 19.68 10.24 -6.28
C ASN A 336 18.37 9.56 -5.86
N GLY A 337 17.65 10.11 -4.89
CA GLY A 337 16.34 9.64 -4.51
C GLY A 337 16.31 8.26 -3.83
N GLY A 338 17.43 7.83 -3.19
CA GLY A 338 17.51 6.53 -2.53
C GLY A 338 17.37 5.34 -3.47
N LEU A 339 17.52 5.55 -4.76
CA LEU A 339 17.60 4.49 -5.75
C LEU A 339 19.01 3.92 -5.73
N THR A 340 19.14 2.60 -5.77
CA THR A 340 20.44 1.93 -5.85
C THR A 340 21.13 2.14 -7.21
N ALA A 341 20.45 2.80 -8.13
CA ALA A 341 20.88 3.10 -9.47
C ALA A 341 21.06 4.60 -9.66
N TRP A 342 22.27 5.07 -9.80
CA TRP A 342 22.58 6.48 -10.07
C TRP A 342 23.68 6.60 -11.14
N TYR A 343 23.67 7.71 -11.87
CA TYR A 343 24.73 8.06 -12.80
C TYR A 343 25.65 9.08 -12.11
N ASP A 344 26.97 8.87 -12.21
CA ASP A 344 27.93 9.86 -11.77
C ASP A 344 28.02 11.05 -12.75
N GLU A 345 28.75 12.10 -12.38
CA GLU A 345 28.96 13.31 -13.21
C GLU A 345 29.54 13.00 -14.59
N ASP A 346 30.19 11.86 -14.77
CA ASP A 346 30.78 11.40 -16.02
C ASP A 346 29.81 10.52 -16.84
N GLY A 347 28.58 10.29 -16.33
CA GLY A 347 27.58 9.44 -16.96
C GLY A 347 27.82 7.94 -16.77
N ASN A 348 28.63 7.54 -15.79
CA ASN A 348 28.83 6.15 -15.45
C ASN A 348 27.71 5.70 -14.49
N PHE A 349 27.17 4.53 -14.76
CA PHE A 349 26.11 3.94 -13.98
C PHE A 349 26.67 3.24 -12.73
N GLY A 350 26.21 3.63 -11.55
CA GLY A 350 26.63 3.08 -10.25
C GLY A 350 25.66 2.10 -9.63
N GLY A 351 24.49 1.87 -10.23
CA GLY A 351 23.46 0.99 -9.71
C GLY A 351 23.69 -0.48 -10.02
N GLN A 352 23.14 -1.34 -9.19
CA GLN A 352 23.08 -2.78 -9.44
C GLN A 352 21.65 -3.14 -9.82
N GLY A 353 21.33 -3.15 -11.13
CA GLY A 353 20.10 -3.70 -11.65
C GLY A 353 20.12 -5.24 -11.68
N HIS A 354 19.01 -5.82 -12.11
CA HIS A 354 18.95 -7.24 -12.43
C HIS A 354 19.71 -7.50 -13.72
N GLU A 355 20.72 -8.39 -13.70
CA GLU A 355 21.58 -8.62 -14.87
C GLU A 355 20.81 -9.14 -16.08
N VAL A 356 19.90 -10.09 -15.85
CA VAL A 356 19.09 -10.72 -16.89
C VAL A 356 17.70 -11.07 -16.37
N ASN A 357 16.72 -11.09 -17.26
CA ASN A 357 15.41 -11.67 -16.98
C ASN A 357 15.57 -13.21 -16.87
N PRO A 358 15.23 -13.82 -15.72
CA PRO A 358 15.49 -15.25 -15.49
C PRO A 358 14.65 -16.18 -16.36
N PHE A 359 13.56 -15.68 -16.95
CA PHE A 359 12.67 -16.48 -17.82
C PHE A 359 13.12 -16.46 -19.28
N THR A 360 13.70 -15.36 -19.74
CA THR A 360 14.19 -15.22 -21.11
C THR A 360 15.68 -15.46 -21.26
N GLY A 361 16.46 -15.23 -20.19
CA GLY A 361 17.92 -15.25 -20.20
C GLY A 361 18.56 -14.03 -20.87
N GLU A 362 17.76 -13.03 -21.26
CA GLU A 362 18.24 -11.82 -21.93
C GLU A 362 18.35 -10.65 -20.94
N PRO A 363 19.30 -9.72 -21.12
CA PRO A 363 19.37 -8.50 -20.35
C PRO A 363 18.09 -7.69 -20.46
N TYR A 364 17.71 -6.97 -19.39
CA TYR A 364 16.61 -6.02 -19.45
C TYR A 364 16.97 -4.84 -20.37
N ALA A 365 15.98 -4.37 -21.10
CA ALA A 365 16.14 -3.21 -21.97
C ALA A 365 16.25 -1.92 -21.14
N THR A 366 17.09 -0.98 -21.59
CA THR A 366 17.18 0.36 -21.04
C THR A 366 15.85 1.12 -21.19
N ASN A 367 15.39 1.80 -20.15
CA ASN A 367 14.17 2.61 -20.13
C ASN A 367 14.49 4.03 -19.63
N MET A 368 15.00 4.88 -20.52
CA MET A 368 15.43 6.24 -20.21
C MET A 368 14.26 7.20 -20.15
N VAL A 369 14.02 7.81 -18.98
CA VAL A 369 12.90 8.71 -18.69
C VAL A 369 13.42 9.97 -18.00
N PRO A 370 12.86 11.18 -18.28
CA PRO A 370 13.16 12.37 -17.49
C PRO A 370 12.86 12.11 -16.01
N ARG A 371 13.82 12.44 -15.13
CA ARG A 371 13.68 12.24 -13.68
C ARG A 371 12.38 12.82 -13.14
N GLY A 372 12.05 14.06 -13.55
CA GLY A 372 10.85 14.73 -13.09
C GLY A 372 9.55 14.07 -13.58
N ASP A 373 9.54 13.46 -14.77
CA ASP A 373 8.38 12.69 -15.24
C ASP A 373 8.18 11.41 -14.43
N TYR A 374 9.28 10.66 -14.21
CA TYR A 374 9.22 9.44 -13.40
C TYR A 374 8.74 9.73 -11.97
N ALA A 375 9.38 10.70 -11.30
CA ALA A 375 9.06 11.05 -9.91
C ALA A 375 7.58 11.49 -9.76
N ARG A 376 7.04 12.29 -10.70
CA ARG A 376 5.64 12.71 -10.71
C ARG A 376 4.69 11.54 -11.00
N VAL A 377 5.02 10.72 -11.99
CA VAL A 377 4.19 9.55 -12.34
C VAL A 377 4.07 8.58 -11.19
N ILE A 378 5.17 8.19 -10.53
CA ILE A 378 5.07 7.28 -9.39
C ILE A 378 4.40 7.93 -8.19
N ALA A 379 4.56 9.24 -7.97
CA ALA A 379 3.87 9.95 -6.89
C ALA A 379 2.34 9.95 -7.09
N GLU A 380 1.85 9.96 -8.34
CA GLU A 380 0.42 9.87 -8.65
C GLU A 380 -0.07 8.42 -8.81
N PHE A 381 0.73 7.52 -9.41
CA PHE A 381 0.36 6.11 -9.59
C PHE A 381 0.08 5.41 -8.27
N TRP A 382 0.92 5.66 -7.26
CA TRP A 382 0.78 5.08 -5.93
C TRP A 382 -0.04 5.96 -4.96
N ALA A 383 -0.62 7.08 -5.41
CA ALA A 383 -1.38 7.97 -4.54
C ALA A 383 -2.83 7.52 -4.35
N ASP A 384 -3.46 8.04 -3.29
CA ASP A 384 -4.91 8.05 -3.13
C ASP A 384 -5.48 9.19 -4.00
N GLY A 385 -5.53 8.98 -5.30
CA GLY A 385 -6.07 9.94 -6.28
C GLY A 385 -7.54 9.65 -6.61
N PRO A 386 -8.16 10.44 -7.53
CA PRO A 386 -9.44 10.06 -8.09
C PRO A 386 -9.31 8.74 -8.83
N ASP A 387 -10.37 7.97 -8.77
CA ASP A 387 -10.43 6.63 -9.33
C ASP A 387 -9.40 5.65 -8.73
N SER A 388 -8.85 5.96 -7.52
CA SER A 388 -7.92 5.09 -6.81
C SER A 388 -8.70 4.05 -6.00
N GLU A 389 -8.24 2.82 -6.06
CA GLU A 389 -8.69 1.72 -5.20
C GLU A 389 -8.02 1.71 -3.82
N THR A 390 -7.36 2.81 -3.43
CA THR A 390 -6.53 2.95 -2.23
C THR A 390 -5.38 1.91 -2.12
N PRO A 391 -4.38 2.08 -1.27
CA PRO A 391 -3.20 1.20 -1.27
C PRO A 391 -3.51 -0.30 -1.15
N PRO A 392 -4.43 -0.75 -0.29
CA PRO A 392 -4.74 -2.18 -0.23
C PRO A 392 -5.37 -2.71 -1.52
N GLY A 393 -6.29 -1.95 -2.15
CA GLY A 393 -6.94 -2.35 -3.40
C GLY A 393 -5.99 -2.35 -4.59
N HIS A 394 -5.01 -1.44 -4.61
CA HIS A 394 -4.01 -1.38 -5.67
C HIS A 394 -3.24 -2.71 -5.84
N TRP A 395 -2.90 -3.36 -4.74
CA TRP A 395 -2.25 -4.68 -4.78
C TRP A 395 -3.18 -5.81 -5.27
N TYR A 396 -4.49 -5.67 -5.11
CA TYR A 396 -5.45 -6.56 -5.75
C TYR A 396 -5.52 -6.34 -7.27
N THR A 397 -5.47 -5.08 -7.72
CA THR A 397 -5.36 -4.77 -9.16
C THR A 397 -4.12 -5.41 -9.78
N LEU A 398 -2.96 -5.29 -9.11
CA LEU A 398 -1.72 -5.92 -9.59
C LEU A 398 -1.78 -7.46 -9.55
N LEU A 399 -2.39 -8.04 -8.52
CA LEU A 399 -2.65 -9.49 -8.44
C LEU A 399 -3.53 -9.94 -9.61
N ASN A 400 -4.65 -9.25 -9.86
CA ASN A 400 -5.58 -9.57 -10.95
C ASN A 400 -4.87 -9.53 -12.30
N GLU A 401 -4.22 -8.43 -12.64
CA GLU A 401 -3.63 -8.19 -13.96
C GLU A 401 -2.43 -9.10 -14.25
N PHE A 402 -1.48 -9.19 -13.32
CA PHE A 402 -0.20 -9.82 -13.62
C PHE A 402 -0.12 -11.28 -13.19
N ILE A 403 -0.87 -11.73 -12.20
CA ILE A 403 -0.82 -13.10 -11.71
C ILE A 403 -2.03 -13.89 -12.18
N LEU A 404 -3.25 -13.44 -11.85
CA LEU A 404 -4.44 -14.23 -12.19
C LEU A 404 -4.67 -14.27 -13.69
N ASP A 405 -4.61 -13.14 -14.38
CA ASP A 405 -4.75 -13.07 -15.83
C ASP A 405 -3.49 -13.56 -16.55
N GLY A 406 -2.32 -13.17 -16.07
CA GLY A 406 -1.04 -13.51 -16.67
C GLY A 406 -0.71 -15.01 -16.65
N GLN A 407 -1.30 -15.80 -15.74
CA GLN A 407 -1.03 -17.23 -15.55
C GLN A 407 -2.29 -18.10 -15.59
N ALA A 408 -3.41 -17.61 -16.12
CA ALA A 408 -4.66 -18.35 -16.14
C ALA A 408 -4.51 -19.78 -16.68
N GLY A 409 -5.10 -20.73 -15.97
CA GLY A 409 -5.01 -22.17 -16.27
C GLY A 409 -3.64 -22.80 -15.97
N GLN A 410 -2.70 -22.06 -15.35
CA GLN A 410 -1.36 -22.54 -14.98
C GLN A 410 -1.03 -22.34 -13.51
N HIS A 411 -1.96 -21.85 -12.71
CA HIS A 411 -1.75 -21.49 -11.32
C HIS A 411 -1.28 -22.65 -10.46
N ARG A 412 -0.27 -22.39 -9.63
CA ARG A 412 0.26 -23.34 -8.65
C ARG A 412 0.54 -22.61 -7.35
N TRP A 413 0.06 -23.16 -6.25
CA TRP A 413 0.41 -22.60 -4.93
C TRP A 413 1.89 -22.75 -4.66
N ARG A 414 2.57 -21.71 -4.21
CA ARG A 414 4.03 -21.65 -4.08
C ARG A 414 4.78 -21.97 -5.39
N GLY A 415 4.18 -21.78 -6.55
CA GLY A 415 4.76 -22.14 -7.83
C GLY A 415 5.01 -23.64 -8.03
N GLN A 416 4.53 -24.50 -7.14
CA GLN A 416 4.84 -25.94 -7.10
C GLN A 416 3.58 -26.81 -7.07
N GLY A 417 3.76 -28.11 -7.17
CA GLY A 417 2.66 -29.07 -7.10
C GLY A 417 1.74 -29.09 -8.33
N PRO A 418 0.52 -29.59 -8.20
CA PRO A 418 -0.44 -29.67 -9.31
C PRO A 418 -0.95 -28.27 -9.70
N ILE A 419 -1.45 -28.16 -10.95
CA ILE A 419 -2.21 -26.98 -11.37
C ILE A 419 -3.51 -26.95 -10.56
N ILE A 420 -3.82 -25.79 -10.01
CA ILE A 420 -5.05 -25.51 -9.26
C ILE A 420 -6.05 -24.86 -10.22
N PRO A 421 -7.34 -25.25 -10.20
CA PRO A 421 -8.38 -24.57 -10.98
C PRO A 421 -8.43 -23.07 -10.67
N ASP A 422 -8.65 -22.23 -11.69
CA ASP A 422 -8.57 -20.78 -11.54
C ASP A 422 -9.46 -20.23 -10.44
N LEU A 423 -10.75 -20.64 -10.36
CA LEU A 423 -11.65 -20.21 -9.28
C LEU A 423 -11.12 -20.54 -7.88
N GLU A 424 -10.55 -21.74 -7.71
CA GLU A 424 -9.95 -22.18 -6.45
C GLU A 424 -8.73 -21.32 -6.11
N PHE A 425 -7.87 -21.06 -7.08
CA PHE A 425 -6.68 -20.24 -6.87
C PHE A 425 -7.05 -18.81 -6.53
N ASP A 426 -8.02 -18.21 -7.23
CA ASP A 426 -8.48 -16.84 -7.01
C ASP A 426 -9.01 -16.66 -5.58
N VAL A 427 -9.95 -17.49 -5.13
CA VAL A 427 -10.54 -17.32 -3.79
C VAL A 427 -9.50 -17.54 -2.67
N LYS A 428 -8.55 -18.46 -2.85
CA LYS A 428 -7.46 -18.70 -1.90
C LYS A 428 -6.46 -17.55 -1.87
N SER A 429 -6.10 -17.01 -3.04
CA SER A 429 -5.19 -15.87 -3.16
C SER A 429 -5.80 -14.60 -2.58
N TYR A 430 -7.09 -14.35 -2.85
CA TYR A 430 -7.81 -13.21 -2.28
C TYR A 430 -7.90 -13.30 -0.76
N LEU A 431 -8.16 -14.50 -0.20
CA LEU A 431 -8.18 -14.67 1.25
C LEU A 431 -6.83 -14.35 1.88
N ALA A 432 -5.74 -14.85 1.30
CA ALA A 432 -4.40 -14.61 1.81
C ALA A 432 -4.01 -13.12 1.72
N LEU A 433 -4.20 -12.50 0.54
CA LEU A 433 -3.88 -11.08 0.34
C LEU A 433 -4.80 -10.17 1.18
N GLY A 434 -6.09 -10.50 1.26
CA GLY A 434 -7.06 -9.76 2.06
C GLY A 434 -6.72 -9.75 3.53
N GLY A 435 -6.34 -10.91 4.06
CA GLY A 435 -5.87 -11.02 5.44
C GLY A 435 -4.62 -10.17 5.71
N ALA A 436 -3.64 -10.21 4.79
CA ALA A 436 -2.44 -9.39 4.91
C ALA A 436 -2.73 -7.88 4.86
N MET A 437 -3.58 -7.44 3.93
CA MET A 437 -3.96 -6.02 3.81
C MET A 437 -4.74 -5.55 5.04
N HIS A 438 -5.63 -6.37 5.56
CA HIS A 438 -6.38 -6.08 6.77
C HIS A 438 -5.47 -5.95 8.00
N ASP A 439 -4.57 -6.89 8.21
CA ASP A 439 -3.60 -6.84 9.31
C ASP A 439 -2.64 -5.63 9.19
N CYS A 440 -2.25 -5.26 7.97
CA CYS A 440 -1.46 -4.05 7.72
C CYS A 440 -2.21 -2.78 8.14
N ALA A 441 -3.52 -2.70 7.84
CA ALA A 441 -4.35 -1.58 8.29
C ALA A 441 -4.36 -1.46 9.81
N ILE A 442 -4.57 -2.58 10.49
CA ILE A 442 -4.62 -2.63 11.96
C ILE A 442 -3.26 -2.21 12.54
N ALA A 443 -2.16 -2.82 12.08
CA ALA A 443 -0.84 -2.53 12.61
C ALA A 443 -0.39 -1.08 12.33
N ALA A 444 -0.53 -0.58 11.10
CA ALA A 444 -0.12 0.77 10.76
C ALA A 444 -0.95 1.83 11.46
N TRP A 445 -2.28 1.66 11.53
CA TRP A 445 -3.15 2.67 12.15
C TRP A 445 -3.12 2.62 13.67
N SER A 446 -2.81 1.47 14.29
CA SER A 446 -2.53 1.42 15.72
C SER A 446 -1.35 2.35 16.10
N ALA A 447 -0.27 2.30 15.32
CA ALA A 447 0.86 3.21 15.49
C ALA A 447 0.50 4.66 15.20
N LYS A 448 -0.24 4.93 14.11
CA LYS A 448 -0.70 6.28 13.76
C LYS A 448 -1.57 6.91 14.86
N GLY A 449 -2.53 6.17 15.38
CA GLY A 449 -3.40 6.60 16.46
C GLY A 449 -2.63 6.92 17.75
N TYR A 450 -1.66 6.10 18.10
CA TYR A 450 -0.87 6.27 19.33
C TYR A 450 0.20 7.35 19.21
N TYR A 451 1.06 7.32 18.16
CA TYR A 451 2.18 8.28 18.05
C TYR A 451 1.75 9.64 17.56
N ASP A 452 0.61 9.77 16.87
CA ASP A 452 0.02 11.05 16.44
C ASP A 452 1.01 11.99 15.73
N TYR A 453 1.89 11.42 14.91
CA TYR A 453 3.09 12.09 14.40
C TYR A 453 2.78 13.04 13.24
N SER A 454 3.50 14.18 13.22
CA SER A 454 3.27 15.26 12.28
C SER A 454 3.56 14.88 10.82
N ARG A 455 2.87 15.53 9.88
CA ARG A 455 3.11 15.45 8.43
C ARG A 455 4.18 16.45 7.98
N PRO A 456 4.91 16.17 6.88
CA PRO A 456 5.93 17.09 6.35
C PRO A 456 5.45 18.52 6.14
N VAL A 457 4.20 18.73 5.70
CA VAL A 457 3.64 20.08 5.50
C VAL A 457 3.64 20.91 6.80
N SER A 458 3.27 20.31 7.91
CA SER A 458 3.30 20.97 9.23
C SER A 458 4.73 21.18 9.70
N ALA A 459 5.55 20.14 9.66
CA ALA A 459 6.93 20.15 10.12
C ALA A 459 7.82 21.15 9.38
N ILE A 460 7.77 21.16 8.05
CA ILE A 460 8.58 22.05 7.21
C ILE A 460 8.16 23.50 7.41
N ARG A 461 6.87 23.79 7.41
CA ARG A 461 6.35 25.14 7.62
C ARG A 461 6.63 25.65 9.03
N TYR A 462 6.54 24.78 10.06
CA TYR A 462 6.92 25.14 11.43
C TYR A 462 8.38 25.57 11.51
N MET A 463 9.30 24.79 10.95
CA MET A 463 10.70 25.18 10.91
C MET A 463 10.92 26.50 10.16
N ALA A 464 10.22 26.71 9.04
CA ALA A 464 10.29 27.92 8.24
C ALA A 464 9.84 29.18 9.02
N GLU A 465 8.79 29.09 9.82
CA GLU A 465 8.33 30.19 10.69
C GLU A 465 9.37 30.56 11.75
N HIS A 466 10.20 29.60 12.18
CA HIS A 466 11.29 29.82 13.13
C HIS A 466 12.59 30.30 12.49
N GLY A 467 12.70 30.26 11.15
CA GLY A 467 13.90 30.71 10.43
C GLY A 467 14.90 29.59 10.17
N GLN A 468 16.20 29.83 10.42
CA GLN A 468 17.27 28.85 10.14
C GLN A 468 17.99 28.38 11.41
N SER A 469 18.55 27.17 11.40
CA SER A 469 19.24 26.57 12.55
C SER A 469 20.72 26.25 12.34
N SER A 470 21.30 26.62 11.20
CA SER A 470 22.68 26.25 10.85
C SER A 470 23.73 27.23 11.35
N ASP A 471 23.48 28.53 11.32
CA ASP A 471 24.47 29.54 11.64
C ASP A 471 23.89 30.66 12.52
N PRO A 472 24.29 30.76 13.81
CA PRO A 472 23.81 31.79 14.72
C PRO A 472 24.25 33.22 14.35
N THR A 473 25.13 33.36 13.39
CA THR A 473 25.58 34.68 12.90
C THR A 473 24.75 35.23 11.75
N LEU A 474 23.92 34.37 11.13
CA LEU A 474 23.01 34.72 10.05
C LEU A 474 21.66 35.17 10.58
N PRO A 475 20.87 35.92 9.78
CA PRO A 475 19.53 36.36 10.15
C PRO A 475 18.60 35.21 10.56
N ASN A 476 17.66 35.52 11.46
CA ASN A 476 16.59 34.62 11.88
C ASN A 476 17.06 33.24 12.37
N TYR A 477 18.21 33.22 13.08
CA TYR A 477 18.66 31.98 13.70
C TYR A 477 17.73 31.56 14.84
N HIS A 478 17.28 30.33 14.78
CA HIS A 478 16.53 29.67 15.83
C HIS A 478 16.81 28.17 15.88
N PRO A 479 16.99 27.55 17.06
CA PRO A 479 17.27 26.10 17.14
C PRO A 479 16.21 25.20 16.48
N ALA A 480 14.95 25.62 16.42
CA ALA A 480 13.87 24.91 15.75
C ALA A 480 13.73 25.28 14.26
N GLY A 481 14.59 26.12 13.71
CA GLY A 481 14.55 26.54 12.30
C GLY A 481 15.01 25.46 11.33
N LEU A 482 14.81 25.72 10.04
CA LEU A 482 15.31 24.86 8.96
C LEU A 482 16.85 24.84 8.93
N PRO A 483 17.48 23.69 8.68
CA PRO A 483 18.90 23.62 8.37
C PRO A 483 19.15 24.20 6.98
N LEU A 484 20.21 24.99 6.80
CA LEU A 484 20.59 25.55 5.51
C LEU A 484 21.38 24.52 4.69
N ILE A 485 20.98 24.34 3.42
CA ILE A 485 21.68 23.51 2.43
C ILE A 485 21.90 24.35 1.18
N PRO A 486 23.16 24.62 0.79
CA PRO A 486 23.42 25.36 -0.43
C PRO A 486 22.76 24.71 -1.65
N GLY A 487 22.01 25.50 -2.41
CA GLY A 487 21.27 25.04 -3.58
C GLY A 487 19.86 24.52 -3.30
N PHE A 488 19.51 24.21 -2.05
CA PHE A 488 18.19 23.65 -1.69
C PHE A 488 17.45 24.45 -0.63
N ILE A 489 18.13 24.89 0.44
CA ILE A 489 17.55 25.62 1.56
C ILE A 489 18.46 26.80 1.89
N GLU A 490 18.02 28.03 1.59
CA GLU A 490 18.81 29.23 1.72
C GLU A 490 18.02 30.37 2.36
N ILE A 491 18.71 31.45 2.69
CA ILE A 491 18.10 32.68 3.20
C ILE A 491 17.86 33.62 2.03
N VAL A 492 16.71 34.29 2.02
CA VAL A 492 16.40 35.40 1.12
C VAL A 492 17.27 36.60 1.47
N ASP A 493 18.03 37.14 0.51
CA ASP A 493 18.84 38.35 0.64
C ASP A 493 18.22 39.54 -0.12
N ASP A 494 18.83 40.72 0.01
CA ASP A 494 18.37 41.97 -0.64
C ASP A 494 18.33 41.89 -2.18
N ALA A 495 19.10 40.99 -2.79
CA ALA A 495 19.20 40.84 -4.26
C ALA A 495 18.29 39.72 -4.76
N ASP A 496 17.71 38.91 -3.87
CA ASP A 496 16.88 37.77 -4.21
C ASP A 496 15.57 38.20 -4.88
N PRO A 497 15.12 37.51 -5.95
CA PRO A 497 13.82 37.77 -6.57
C PRO A 497 12.63 37.70 -5.60
N LEU A 498 12.76 36.92 -4.52
CA LEU A 498 11.73 36.78 -3.50
C LEU A 498 11.77 37.87 -2.43
N ASN A 499 12.75 38.79 -2.44
CA ASN A 499 12.96 39.79 -1.39
C ASN A 499 11.73 40.65 -1.07
N PHE A 500 10.82 40.82 -2.02
CA PHE A 500 9.58 41.60 -1.85
C PHE A 500 8.34 40.82 -2.34
N PHE A 501 8.35 39.51 -2.12
CA PHE A 501 7.24 38.65 -2.54
C PHE A 501 5.95 38.98 -1.80
N GLY A 502 4.84 39.04 -2.51
CA GLY A 502 3.54 39.36 -1.93
C GLY A 502 3.39 40.82 -1.46
N GLY A 503 4.34 41.71 -1.78
CA GLY A 503 4.33 43.13 -1.39
C GLY A 503 4.88 43.38 0.01
N GLU A 504 5.50 42.37 0.63
CA GLU A 504 6.11 42.42 1.97
C GLU A 504 7.63 42.16 1.90
N ASP A 505 8.38 42.68 2.85
CA ASP A 505 9.80 42.42 3.01
C ASP A 505 10.00 40.98 3.49
N GLN A 506 10.69 40.17 2.67
CA GLN A 506 10.98 38.77 2.94
C GLN A 506 12.46 38.51 3.25
N VAL A 507 13.29 39.55 3.29
CA VAL A 507 14.72 39.43 3.57
C VAL A 507 14.97 38.76 4.92
N GLY A 508 15.79 37.74 4.96
CA GLY A 508 16.10 36.95 6.13
C GLY A 508 15.19 35.74 6.33
N LYS A 509 14.07 35.61 5.63
CA LYS A 509 13.26 34.38 5.65
C LYS A 509 14.00 33.25 4.93
N VAL A 510 13.62 32.02 5.22
CA VAL A 510 14.13 30.84 4.53
C VAL A 510 13.33 30.60 3.25
N LYS A 511 14.04 30.32 2.16
CA LYS A 511 13.52 29.87 0.89
C LYS A 511 13.98 28.44 0.63
N VAL A 512 13.18 27.70 -0.12
CA VAL A 512 13.47 26.31 -0.52
C VAL A 512 13.32 26.16 -2.01
N ARG A 513 14.17 25.34 -2.63
CA ARG A 513 14.05 24.98 -4.05
C ARG A 513 13.27 23.67 -4.13
N CYS A 514 12.06 23.73 -4.67
CA CYS A 514 11.16 22.60 -4.71
C CYS A 514 10.05 22.83 -5.76
N TRP A 515 9.16 21.88 -5.92
CA TRP A 515 7.93 22.06 -6.68
C TRP A 515 7.17 23.29 -6.16
N LYS A 516 6.77 24.17 -7.07
CA LYS A 516 6.23 25.49 -6.69
C LYS A 516 4.84 25.46 -6.03
N GLY A 517 4.14 24.33 -6.16
CA GLY A 517 2.81 24.17 -5.58
C GLY A 517 1.67 24.46 -6.55
N PRO A 518 0.42 24.21 -6.11
CA PRO A 518 -0.75 24.27 -6.95
C PRO A 518 -1.13 25.68 -7.44
N ASP A 519 -0.68 26.73 -6.79
CA ASP A 519 -0.95 28.13 -7.18
C ASP A 519 -0.41 28.49 -8.57
N TYR A 520 0.47 27.66 -9.12
CA TYR A 520 1.05 27.81 -10.47
C TYR A 520 0.36 26.95 -11.52
N ILE A 521 -0.75 26.30 -11.18
CA ILE A 521 -1.54 25.45 -12.06
C ILE A 521 -2.96 26.01 -12.14
N GLU A 522 -3.30 26.67 -13.24
CA GLU A 522 -4.68 27.14 -13.48
C GLU A 522 -5.53 26.04 -14.12
N VAL A 523 -4.93 25.30 -15.07
CA VAL A 523 -5.58 24.22 -15.83
C VAL A 523 -4.68 22.99 -15.80
N PRO A 524 -4.96 21.98 -14.98
CA PRO A 524 -4.10 20.77 -14.82
C PRO A 524 -3.78 20.03 -16.12
N LEU A 525 -4.64 20.14 -17.15
CA LEU A 525 -4.45 19.46 -18.44
C LEU A 525 -3.40 20.12 -19.36
N ILE A 526 -2.91 21.32 -19.00
CA ILE A 526 -1.97 22.09 -19.86
C ILE A 526 -0.90 22.84 -19.09
N ASP A 527 -1.03 22.97 -17.77
CA ASP A 527 -0.07 23.70 -16.93
C ASP A 527 0.83 22.74 -16.18
N VAL A 528 2.08 23.16 -16.00
CA VAL A 528 3.10 22.51 -15.16
C VAL A 528 3.63 23.55 -14.19
N ALA A 529 3.54 23.29 -12.89
CA ALA A 529 4.09 24.19 -11.87
C ALA A 529 5.60 24.32 -12.01
N GLY A 530 6.29 23.20 -12.20
CA GLY A 530 7.74 23.14 -12.26
C GLY A 530 8.40 23.40 -10.89
N VAL A 531 9.73 23.46 -10.87
CA VAL A 531 10.56 23.65 -9.68
C VAL A 531 11.22 25.01 -9.71
N ASP A 532 11.18 25.74 -8.61
CA ASP A 532 11.93 27.00 -8.41
C ASP A 532 12.01 27.31 -6.90
N TRP A 533 12.66 28.44 -6.56
CA TRP A 533 12.72 28.95 -5.22
C TRP A 533 11.36 29.51 -4.78
N ILE A 534 10.87 29.05 -3.63
CA ILE A 534 9.70 29.59 -2.95
C ILE A 534 10.03 29.89 -1.47
N LEU A 535 9.21 30.71 -0.81
CA LEU A 535 9.31 30.88 0.65
C LEU A 535 8.94 29.56 1.34
N ALA A 536 9.77 29.09 2.26
CA ALA A 536 9.60 27.79 2.92
C ALA A 536 8.31 27.71 3.77
N ASP A 537 7.81 28.84 4.29
CA ASP A 537 6.54 28.94 4.99
C ASP A 537 5.31 28.73 4.10
N ARG A 538 5.54 28.56 2.77
CA ARG A 538 4.53 28.24 1.76
C ARG A 538 4.76 26.87 1.10
N TRP A 539 5.67 26.07 1.63
CA TRP A 539 5.97 24.76 1.06
C TRP A 539 4.70 23.88 0.97
N TRP A 540 4.53 23.21 -0.18
CA TRP A 540 3.39 22.35 -0.47
C TRP A 540 3.88 20.99 -0.95
N PRO A 541 3.31 19.86 -0.46
CA PRO A 541 3.63 18.54 -0.99
C PRO A 541 3.13 18.40 -2.43
N TYR A 542 3.74 17.52 -3.21
CA TYR A 542 3.23 17.19 -4.54
C TYR A 542 1.94 16.37 -4.41
N GLN A 543 0.87 17.09 -4.18
CA GLN A 543 -0.49 16.59 -3.97
C GLN A 543 -1.50 17.57 -4.57
N ARG A 544 -2.72 17.09 -4.79
CA ARG A 544 -3.83 17.94 -5.23
C ARG A 544 -4.10 19.07 -4.25
N PRO A 545 -4.52 20.23 -4.72
CA PRO A 545 -4.92 21.33 -3.85
C PRO A 545 -6.16 20.97 -2.99
N SER A 546 -6.98 20.03 -3.44
CA SER A 546 -8.15 19.53 -2.74
C SER A 546 -7.88 18.36 -1.78
N PHE A 547 -6.64 17.83 -1.78
CA PHE A 547 -6.22 16.71 -0.92
C PHE A 547 -4.72 16.81 -0.62
N VAL A 548 -4.33 17.73 0.27
CA VAL A 548 -2.93 18.08 0.54
C VAL A 548 -2.16 16.97 1.24
N THR A 549 -2.80 16.27 2.15
CA THR A 549 -2.24 15.12 2.86
C THR A 549 -3.38 14.24 3.40
N PRO A 550 -3.19 12.93 3.53
CA PRO A 550 -4.20 12.05 4.12
C PRO A 550 -4.63 12.50 5.52
N PRO A 551 -5.92 12.36 5.89
CA PRO A 551 -6.45 12.83 7.17
C PRO A 551 -6.12 11.88 8.34
N PHE A 552 -4.85 11.61 8.55
CA PHE A 552 -4.32 10.80 9.67
C PHE A 552 -2.82 11.04 9.84
N ALA A 553 -2.29 10.71 11.01
CA ALA A 553 -0.88 10.90 11.36
C ALA A 553 0.08 10.19 10.38
N ALA A 554 1.32 10.69 10.32
CA ALA A 554 2.31 10.23 9.34
C ALA A 554 2.90 8.85 9.70
N TYR A 555 3.38 8.67 10.92
CA TYR A 555 4.11 7.48 11.38
C TYR A 555 3.16 6.34 11.76
N VAL A 556 3.31 5.16 11.15
CA VAL A 556 4.20 4.74 10.08
C VAL A 556 3.53 4.93 8.71
N SER A 557 4.32 4.85 7.59
CA SER A 557 3.75 4.91 6.24
C SER A 557 2.85 3.69 5.96
N GLY A 558 1.56 3.94 5.69
CA GLY A 558 0.62 2.88 5.31
C GLY A 558 1.02 2.21 3.99
N HIS A 559 1.39 3.00 2.97
CA HIS A 559 1.84 2.48 1.67
C HIS A 559 3.03 1.53 1.81
N SER A 560 4.04 1.91 2.60
CA SER A 560 5.21 1.06 2.84
C SER A 560 4.84 -0.24 3.55
N THR A 561 3.86 -0.20 4.46
CA THR A 561 3.36 -1.38 5.17
C THR A 561 2.60 -2.31 4.24
N TYR A 562 1.59 -1.81 3.51
CA TYR A 562 0.80 -2.60 2.58
C TYR A 562 1.65 -3.19 1.46
N SER A 563 2.48 -2.36 0.83
CA SER A 563 3.26 -2.78 -0.34
C SER A 563 4.31 -3.82 0.03
N ARG A 564 4.97 -3.66 1.18
CA ARG A 564 5.92 -4.67 1.62
C ARG A 564 5.22 -5.99 1.97
N ALA A 565 4.08 -5.95 2.63
CA ALA A 565 3.33 -7.16 2.97
C ALA A 565 2.82 -7.89 1.73
N ALA A 566 2.30 -7.14 0.76
CA ALA A 566 1.87 -7.71 -0.51
C ALA A 566 3.03 -8.38 -1.27
N ALA A 567 4.18 -7.70 -1.37
CA ALA A 567 5.36 -8.26 -2.06
C ALA A 567 5.86 -9.56 -1.40
N GLU A 568 5.99 -9.60 -0.06
CA GLU A 568 6.37 -10.80 0.69
C GLU A 568 5.35 -11.94 0.48
N LEU A 569 4.07 -11.62 0.48
CA LEU A 569 3.01 -12.60 0.28
C LEU A 569 3.00 -13.14 -1.15
N LEU A 570 3.10 -12.27 -2.17
CA LEU A 570 3.07 -12.67 -3.57
C LEU A 570 4.31 -13.49 -3.95
N GLU A 571 5.47 -13.19 -3.38
CA GLU A 571 6.66 -14.02 -3.51
C GLU A 571 6.42 -15.45 -2.99
N LEU A 572 5.83 -15.58 -1.80
CA LEU A 572 5.47 -16.88 -1.23
C LEU A 572 4.37 -17.60 -2.05
N LEU A 573 3.36 -16.85 -2.51
CA LEU A 573 2.24 -17.39 -3.28
C LEU A 573 2.70 -17.97 -4.63
N THR A 574 3.58 -17.25 -5.32
CA THR A 574 4.09 -17.65 -6.63
C THR A 574 5.31 -18.56 -6.55
N GLY A 575 5.99 -18.61 -5.41
CA GLY A 575 7.26 -19.32 -5.22
C GLY A 575 8.42 -18.70 -6.01
N SER A 576 8.32 -17.43 -6.36
CA SER A 576 9.32 -16.66 -7.11
C SER A 576 9.32 -15.22 -6.63
N GLU A 577 10.50 -14.60 -6.53
CA GLU A 577 10.63 -13.16 -6.30
C GLU A 577 10.17 -12.33 -7.51
N TYR A 578 10.21 -12.93 -8.70
CA TYR A 578 9.92 -12.27 -9.97
C TYR A 578 8.43 -12.34 -10.34
N TRP A 579 7.94 -11.26 -10.93
CA TRP A 579 6.66 -11.26 -11.62
C TRP A 579 6.61 -12.35 -12.70
N PRO A 580 5.43 -12.86 -13.07
CA PRO A 580 5.29 -13.85 -14.15
C PRO A 580 5.97 -13.38 -15.45
N GLY A 581 6.83 -14.22 -16.01
CA GLY A 581 7.66 -13.85 -17.17
C GLY A 581 8.86 -12.95 -16.85
N GLY A 582 9.07 -12.58 -15.59
CA GLY A 582 10.21 -11.78 -15.12
C GLY A 582 10.08 -10.28 -15.34
N LEU A 583 8.89 -9.78 -15.71
CA LEU A 583 8.65 -8.35 -15.94
C LEU A 583 7.14 -8.04 -15.86
N ALA A 584 6.77 -7.11 -15.00
CA ALA A 584 5.48 -6.44 -15.04
C ALA A 584 5.67 -5.01 -15.57
N GLU A 585 4.70 -4.53 -16.36
CA GLU A 585 4.76 -3.23 -17.01
C GLU A 585 3.43 -2.48 -16.88
N TRP A 586 3.49 -1.20 -16.49
CA TRP A 586 2.32 -0.33 -16.44
C TRP A 586 2.54 0.90 -17.31
N ASN A 587 1.63 1.16 -18.25
CA ASN A 587 1.80 2.25 -19.21
C ASN A 587 1.42 3.62 -18.62
N ALA A 588 2.33 4.57 -18.73
CA ALA A 588 2.12 5.99 -18.44
C ALA A 588 2.11 6.80 -19.76
N PRO A 589 0.94 7.07 -20.36
CA PRO A 589 0.86 7.78 -21.63
C PRO A 589 1.16 9.28 -21.47
N MET A 590 1.90 9.83 -22.44
CA MET A 590 2.25 11.25 -22.53
C MET A 590 1.03 12.16 -22.42
N ASN A 591 1.10 13.18 -21.54
CA ASN A 591 0.07 14.22 -21.33
C ASN A 591 -1.34 13.66 -21.06
N GLN A 592 -1.42 12.45 -20.49
CA GLN A 592 -2.71 11.80 -20.19
C GLN A 592 -2.69 11.05 -18.85
N PHE A 593 -1.51 10.84 -18.27
CA PHE A 593 -1.39 10.06 -17.04
C PHE A 593 -1.57 10.92 -15.79
N LEU A 594 -0.86 12.06 -15.74
CA LEU A 594 -0.91 12.94 -14.57
C LEU A 594 -2.24 13.69 -14.51
N VAL A 595 -2.76 13.82 -13.28
CA VAL A 595 -4.02 14.54 -13.00
C VAL A 595 -3.80 15.81 -12.16
N PHE A 596 -2.63 15.94 -11.49
CA PHE A 596 -2.31 17.15 -10.71
C PHE A 596 -1.84 18.30 -11.60
N GLU A 597 -1.10 17.98 -12.65
CA GLU A 597 -0.59 18.90 -13.67
C GLU A 597 -0.35 18.18 -14.99
N ASP A 598 -0.02 18.89 -16.06
CA ASP A 598 0.22 18.27 -17.38
C ASP A 598 1.44 17.38 -17.40
N GLY A 599 1.30 16.20 -18.01
CA GLY A 599 2.41 15.24 -18.16
C GLY A 599 1.99 13.77 -18.17
N PRO A 600 2.97 12.86 -18.20
CA PRO A 600 4.41 13.09 -18.38
C PRO A 600 4.75 13.63 -19.78
N SER A 601 5.96 14.19 -19.97
CA SER A 601 6.39 14.79 -21.24
C SER A 601 6.64 13.77 -22.35
N MET A 602 6.70 12.49 -22.03
CA MET A 602 6.79 11.36 -22.96
C MET A 602 6.04 10.13 -22.41
N SER A 603 5.60 9.25 -23.31
CA SER A 603 5.04 7.95 -22.87
C SER A 603 6.17 7.01 -22.47
N PHE A 604 5.99 6.31 -21.35
CA PHE A 604 6.88 5.25 -20.88
C PHE A 604 6.10 4.21 -20.07
N ASN A 605 6.75 3.08 -19.75
CA ASN A 605 6.18 2.09 -18.85
C ASN A 605 6.93 2.15 -17.51
N LEU A 606 6.22 2.12 -16.40
CA LEU A 606 6.75 1.65 -15.12
C LEU A 606 7.08 0.16 -15.30
N GLN A 607 8.19 -0.30 -14.75
CA GLN A 607 8.71 -1.65 -14.98
C GLN A 607 9.26 -2.24 -13.69
N TRP A 608 8.79 -3.43 -13.34
CA TRP A 608 9.23 -4.16 -12.16
C TRP A 608 9.63 -5.59 -12.53
N ALA A 609 10.85 -6.00 -12.23
CA ALA A 609 11.27 -7.39 -12.36
C ALA A 609 10.70 -8.23 -11.22
N THR A 610 10.80 -7.72 -9.99
CA THR A 610 10.38 -8.41 -8.77
C THR A 610 9.21 -7.70 -8.08
N PHE A 611 8.52 -8.41 -7.19
CA PHE A 611 7.50 -7.81 -6.32
C PHE A 611 8.12 -6.75 -5.40
N MET A 612 9.37 -6.93 -4.99
CA MET A 612 10.09 -5.96 -4.16
C MET A 612 10.41 -4.67 -4.89
N ASP A 613 10.67 -4.70 -6.21
CA ASP A 613 10.86 -3.49 -7.01
C ASP A 613 9.60 -2.61 -6.97
N ALA A 614 8.42 -3.20 -7.17
CA ALA A 614 7.14 -2.49 -7.09
C ALA A 614 6.86 -1.96 -5.67
N SER A 615 7.12 -2.78 -4.65
CA SER A 615 6.96 -2.38 -3.25
C SER A 615 7.88 -1.23 -2.87
N ASN A 616 9.14 -1.25 -3.32
CA ASN A 616 10.09 -0.17 -3.07
C ASN A 616 9.67 1.12 -3.78
N GLU A 617 9.25 1.05 -5.04
CA GLU A 617 8.75 2.19 -5.79
C GLU A 617 7.54 2.84 -5.10
N SER A 618 6.57 2.04 -4.65
CA SER A 618 5.43 2.52 -3.88
C SER A 618 5.84 3.25 -2.60
N ALA A 619 6.77 2.71 -1.85
CA ALA A 619 7.26 3.31 -0.62
C ALA A 619 7.99 4.63 -0.86
N LEU A 620 8.90 4.67 -1.83
CA LEU A 620 9.67 5.87 -2.20
C LEU A 620 8.79 6.97 -2.81
N SER A 621 7.74 6.60 -3.55
CA SER A 621 6.81 7.54 -4.16
C SER A 621 6.20 8.53 -3.15
N ARG A 622 6.06 8.10 -1.88
CA ARG A 622 5.47 8.93 -0.82
C ARG A 622 6.38 10.09 -0.40
N MET A 623 7.69 9.95 -0.54
CA MET A 623 8.65 11.03 -0.28
C MET A 623 8.64 12.05 -1.42
N TRP A 624 8.60 11.63 -2.70
CA TRP A 624 8.37 12.54 -3.82
C TRP A 624 7.01 13.19 -3.76
N GLY A 625 5.97 12.46 -3.32
CA GLY A 625 4.65 13.02 -3.03
C GLY A 625 4.62 13.99 -1.84
N GLY A 626 5.69 14.08 -1.06
CA GLY A 626 5.86 15.04 0.03
C GLY A 626 5.03 14.77 1.29
N ILE A 627 4.53 13.56 1.49
CA ILE A 627 3.61 13.23 2.60
C ILE A 627 4.19 12.30 3.66
N HIS A 628 5.36 11.71 3.42
CA HIS A 628 6.11 10.89 4.38
C HIS A 628 7.60 11.19 4.32
N PRO A 629 8.29 11.37 5.45
CA PRO A 629 9.75 11.37 5.53
C PRO A 629 10.29 9.93 5.66
N PRO A 630 11.62 9.71 5.51
CA PRO A 630 12.26 8.40 5.67
C PRO A 630 11.94 7.65 6.96
N ILE A 631 11.75 8.38 8.08
CA ILE A 631 11.43 7.75 9.37
C ILE A 631 10.10 7.02 9.37
N ASP A 632 9.15 7.42 8.53
CA ASP A 632 7.85 6.75 8.42
C ASP A 632 7.93 5.49 7.56
N ASP A 633 8.81 5.49 6.56
CA ASP A 633 8.93 4.44 5.54
C ASP A 633 9.58 3.16 6.11
N ALA A 634 10.78 3.26 6.67
CA ALA A 634 11.54 2.10 7.10
C ALA A 634 10.81 1.21 8.14
N PRO A 635 10.18 1.77 9.20
CA PRO A 635 9.39 0.95 10.13
C PRO A 635 8.11 0.38 9.49
N GLY A 636 7.47 1.10 8.57
CA GLY A 636 6.35 0.57 7.80
C GLY A 636 6.75 -0.69 7.01
N ARG A 637 7.91 -0.68 6.35
CA ARG A 637 8.44 -1.87 5.66
C ARG A 637 8.72 -3.03 6.61
N ARG A 638 9.25 -2.77 7.83
CA ARG A 638 9.46 -3.82 8.84
C ARG A 638 8.16 -4.49 9.24
N ILE A 639 7.14 -3.70 9.57
CA ILE A 639 5.81 -4.22 9.89
C ILE A 639 5.27 -5.03 8.71
N GLY A 640 5.29 -4.48 7.50
CA GLY A 640 4.77 -5.15 6.30
C GLY A 640 5.44 -6.50 6.02
N LYS A 641 6.77 -6.60 6.21
CA LYS A 641 7.50 -7.86 6.06
C LYS A 641 6.93 -8.96 6.96
N HIS A 642 6.72 -8.65 8.25
CA HIS A 642 6.19 -9.63 9.20
C HIS A 642 4.73 -9.99 8.90
N VAL A 643 3.90 -8.98 8.70
CA VAL A 643 2.46 -9.16 8.46
C VAL A 643 2.23 -9.98 7.19
N GLY A 644 2.88 -9.66 6.07
CA GLY A 644 2.67 -10.37 4.80
C GLY A 644 3.01 -11.85 4.89
N ARG A 645 4.16 -12.17 5.49
CA ARG A 645 4.60 -13.56 5.67
C ARG A 645 3.70 -14.33 6.65
N ASN A 646 3.36 -13.73 7.78
CA ASN A 646 2.47 -14.35 8.76
C ASN A 646 1.08 -14.62 8.20
N ALA A 647 0.52 -13.64 7.49
CA ALA A 647 -0.79 -13.79 6.83
C ALA A 647 -0.79 -14.92 5.79
N PHE A 648 0.27 -15.03 4.97
CA PHE A 648 0.39 -16.12 4.01
C PHE A 648 0.42 -17.50 4.70
N HIS A 649 1.28 -17.65 5.70
CA HIS A 649 1.40 -18.93 6.40
C HIS A 649 0.12 -19.29 7.16
N TYR A 650 -0.55 -18.31 7.78
CA TYR A 650 -1.84 -18.55 8.43
C TYR A 650 -2.92 -18.94 7.41
N ALA A 651 -3.02 -18.23 6.29
CA ALA A 651 -3.92 -18.61 5.21
C ALA A 651 -3.69 -20.06 4.75
N GLU A 652 -2.43 -20.47 4.63
CA GLU A 652 -2.06 -21.82 4.23
C GLU A 652 -2.60 -22.91 5.16
N THR A 653 -2.65 -22.65 6.49
CA THR A 653 -3.24 -23.56 7.45
C THR A 653 -4.73 -23.80 7.23
N ILE A 654 -5.41 -22.84 6.63
CA ILE A 654 -6.85 -22.88 6.31
C ILE A 654 -7.07 -23.53 4.94
N VAL A 655 -6.39 -23.02 3.91
CA VAL A 655 -6.64 -23.43 2.52
C VAL A 655 -6.00 -24.77 2.15
N PHE A 656 -4.95 -25.17 2.86
CA PHE A 656 -4.24 -26.44 2.70
C PHE A 656 -3.84 -27.06 4.04
N PRO A 657 -4.78 -27.44 4.90
CA PRO A 657 -4.47 -27.90 6.25
C PRO A 657 -3.59 -29.14 6.32
N GLN A 658 -3.51 -29.92 5.24
CA GLN A 658 -2.61 -31.09 5.15
C GLN A 658 -1.16 -30.67 4.97
N TRP A 659 -0.89 -29.62 4.21
CA TRP A 659 0.46 -29.12 4.01
C TRP A 659 1.01 -28.48 5.29
N ALA A 660 0.18 -27.76 6.02
CA ALA A 660 0.55 -27.19 7.31
C ALA A 660 0.97 -28.27 8.32
N GLN A 661 0.36 -29.48 8.27
CA GLN A 661 0.77 -30.61 9.10
C GLN A 661 2.07 -31.29 8.61
N GLU A 662 2.32 -31.27 7.31
CA GLU A 662 3.49 -31.92 6.68
C GLU A 662 4.77 -31.08 6.86
N PHE A 663 4.65 -29.75 6.85
CA PHE A 663 5.76 -28.80 7.02
C PHE A 663 5.96 -28.30 8.46
N GLY A 664 5.25 -28.83 9.40
CA GLY A 664 5.50 -28.83 10.86
C GLY A 664 5.55 -27.46 11.53
N GLY A 665 4.52 -27.11 12.26
CA GLY A 665 4.42 -25.90 13.07
C GLY A 665 3.22 -25.07 12.70
N ASP A 666 2.90 -24.10 13.50
CA ASP A 666 1.84 -23.13 13.29
C ASP A 666 2.08 -22.14 12.12
N GLY A 667 3.09 -22.42 11.26
CA GLY A 667 3.39 -21.69 10.02
C GLY A 667 3.97 -20.29 10.19
N PHE A 668 4.19 -19.84 11.43
CA PHE A 668 4.69 -18.50 11.67
C PHE A 668 6.22 -18.45 11.60
N LEU A 669 6.71 -17.42 10.96
CA LEU A 669 8.14 -17.12 11.01
C LEU A 669 8.52 -16.65 12.42
N PRO A 670 9.76 -16.97 12.84
CA PRO A 670 10.38 -16.29 13.97
C PRO A 670 10.31 -14.76 13.78
N SER A 671 10.34 -13.99 14.86
CA SER A 671 10.52 -12.55 14.76
C SER A 671 11.73 -12.27 13.86
N ALA A 672 11.68 -11.23 13.00
CA ALA A 672 12.79 -10.94 12.07
C ALA A 672 14.11 -10.70 12.76
N ASP A 673 14.09 -10.44 14.06
CA ASP A 673 15.27 -10.22 14.90
C ASP A 673 15.86 -11.53 15.44
N CYS A 674 15.23 -12.67 15.14
CA CYS A 674 15.69 -13.97 15.62
C CYS A 674 16.03 -14.95 14.48
N GLN A 675 17.04 -14.63 13.71
CA GLN A 675 17.57 -15.56 12.71
C GLN A 675 17.97 -16.89 13.37
N GLY A 676 17.38 -18.00 12.90
CA GLY A 676 17.65 -19.34 13.44
C GLY A 676 16.65 -19.86 14.49
N ASP A 677 15.69 -19.05 14.93
CA ASP A 677 14.51 -19.51 15.67
C ASP A 677 13.43 -19.91 14.65
N PHE A 678 13.42 -21.16 14.26
CA PHE A 678 12.56 -21.66 13.20
C PHE A 678 11.20 -22.13 13.68
N ASN A 679 11.03 -22.29 14.99
CA ASN A 679 9.78 -22.70 15.61
C ASN A 679 9.01 -21.53 16.27
N GLY A 680 9.62 -20.34 16.34
CA GLY A 680 9.01 -19.14 16.89
C GLY A 680 8.86 -19.14 18.42
N ASP A 681 9.63 -19.97 19.15
CA ASP A 681 9.54 -20.05 20.62
C ASP A 681 10.39 -19.01 21.36
N GLY A 682 11.11 -18.14 20.64
CA GLY A 682 11.97 -17.09 21.18
C GLY A 682 13.35 -17.57 21.61
N ALA A 683 13.76 -18.80 21.26
CA ALA A 683 15.06 -19.33 21.54
C ALA A 683 15.59 -20.18 20.37
N ARG A 684 16.90 -20.23 20.18
CA ARG A 684 17.54 -21.03 19.13
C ARG A 684 17.98 -22.35 19.71
N GLY A 685 17.13 -23.37 19.63
CA GLY A 685 17.27 -24.62 20.37
C GLY A 685 17.17 -25.90 19.54
N SER A 686 16.91 -27.01 20.23
CA SER A 686 16.79 -28.34 19.61
C SER A 686 15.55 -28.46 18.70
N GLY A 687 14.49 -27.69 18.99
CA GLY A 687 13.30 -27.61 18.14
C GLY A 687 13.65 -27.07 16.76
N ASP A 688 14.43 -26.00 16.72
CA ASP A 688 14.85 -25.33 15.48
C ASP A 688 15.82 -26.19 14.68
N LEU A 689 16.74 -26.89 15.37
CA LEU A 689 17.63 -27.83 14.69
C LEU A 689 16.86 -28.95 13.99
N ILE A 690 15.80 -29.46 14.61
CA ILE A 690 14.95 -30.47 13.98
C ILE A 690 14.29 -29.92 12.73
N LEU A 691 13.72 -28.75 12.82
CA LEU A 691 13.12 -28.05 11.63
C LEU A 691 14.15 -27.78 10.54
N PHE A 692 15.32 -27.23 10.91
CA PHE A 692 16.44 -27.02 10.00
C PHE A 692 16.85 -28.31 9.26
N LEU A 693 16.99 -29.44 10.00
CA LEU A 693 17.40 -30.71 9.42
C LEU A 693 16.34 -31.31 8.47
N THR A 694 15.07 -30.95 8.60
CA THR A 694 14.04 -31.36 7.63
C THR A 694 14.18 -30.65 6.28
N ALA A 695 14.73 -29.43 6.28
CA ALA A 695 15.00 -28.63 5.08
C ALA A 695 16.39 -28.92 4.48
N PHE A 696 17.28 -29.55 5.23
CA PHE A 696 18.68 -29.76 4.83
C PHE A 696 18.81 -30.67 3.60
N GLY A 697 19.48 -30.15 2.56
CA GLY A 697 19.71 -30.87 1.31
C GLY A 697 18.52 -30.85 0.33
N LEU A 698 17.44 -30.19 0.68
CA LEU A 698 16.38 -29.82 -0.28
C LEU A 698 16.81 -28.49 -0.93
N GLY A 699 16.94 -28.40 -2.23
CA GLY A 699 17.31 -27.17 -2.93
C GLY A 699 16.24 -26.07 -2.74
N TRP A 700 16.10 -25.59 -1.56
CA TRP A 700 15.04 -24.71 -1.09
C TRP A 700 15.64 -23.39 -0.60
N THR A 701 15.13 -22.30 -1.14
CA THR A 701 15.37 -20.95 -0.62
C THR A 701 14.26 -20.67 0.41
N GLY A 702 14.59 -20.66 1.68
CA GLY A 702 13.61 -20.43 2.76
C GLY A 702 14.28 -19.90 4.01
N PRO A 703 13.59 -19.79 5.12
CA PRO A 703 14.15 -19.28 6.37
C PRO A 703 15.35 -20.09 6.89
N TYR A 704 15.58 -21.27 6.31
CA TYR A 704 16.69 -22.15 6.64
C TYR A 704 17.98 -21.87 5.85
N ASP A 705 17.89 -21.10 4.75
CA ASP A 705 19.01 -20.58 3.97
C ASP A 705 19.54 -19.32 4.66
N LEU A 706 20.45 -19.50 5.60
CA LEU A 706 20.94 -18.42 6.46
C LEU A 706 22.01 -17.55 5.81
N ASP A 707 22.66 -18.08 4.77
CA ASP A 707 23.71 -17.39 4.03
C ASP A 707 23.27 -16.85 2.65
N ASN A 708 21.97 -17.05 2.31
CA ASN A 708 21.34 -16.62 1.07
C ASN A 708 22.02 -17.15 -0.21
N THR A 709 22.49 -18.40 -0.18
CA THR A 709 23.11 -19.06 -1.34
C THR A 709 22.12 -19.82 -2.23
N ALA A 710 20.81 -19.74 -1.93
CA ALA A 710 19.73 -20.45 -2.61
C ALA A 710 19.74 -21.99 -2.41
N ALA A 711 20.40 -22.47 -1.35
CA ALA A 711 20.38 -23.88 -0.97
C ALA A 711 20.58 -24.01 0.54
N VAL A 712 19.84 -24.90 1.20
CA VAL A 712 20.06 -25.21 2.62
C VAL A 712 21.14 -26.27 2.73
N GLU A 713 22.35 -25.86 3.11
CA GLU A 713 23.55 -26.71 3.08
C GLU A 713 24.40 -26.58 4.36
N THR A 714 25.62 -27.08 4.30
CA THR A 714 26.50 -27.16 5.49
C THR A 714 26.90 -25.78 6.01
N SER A 715 26.98 -24.76 5.19
CA SER A 715 27.23 -23.37 5.58
C SER A 715 26.14 -22.83 6.49
N ASP A 716 24.87 -23.07 6.14
CA ASP A 716 23.72 -22.65 6.94
C ASP A 716 23.66 -23.37 8.29
N LEU A 717 23.97 -24.67 8.30
CA LEU A 717 24.09 -25.42 9.55
C LEU A 717 25.17 -24.81 10.46
N LEU A 718 26.31 -24.42 9.89
CA LEU A 718 27.38 -23.79 10.67
C LEU A 718 26.97 -22.42 11.20
N MET A 719 26.22 -21.63 10.41
CA MET A 719 25.66 -20.36 10.87
C MET A 719 24.63 -20.57 11.97
N PHE A 720 23.70 -21.53 11.80
CA PHE A 720 22.73 -21.86 12.83
C PHE A 720 23.43 -22.31 14.14
N LEU A 721 24.45 -23.16 14.08
CA LEU A 721 25.19 -23.62 15.26
C LEU A 721 25.97 -22.49 15.95
N GLN A 722 26.32 -21.39 15.25
CA GLN A 722 26.90 -20.19 15.90
C GLN A 722 25.87 -19.41 16.71
N LEU A 723 24.61 -19.49 16.31
CA LEU A 723 23.48 -18.86 17.00
C LEU A 723 22.89 -19.72 18.11
N TRP A 724 23.34 -20.98 18.25
CA TRP A 724 22.78 -21.96 19.16
C TRP A 724 22.77 -21.49 20.61
N ASP A 725 21.67 -21.76 21.33
CA ASP A 725 21.45 -21.44 22.74
C ASP A 725 21.59 -19.91 23.06
N THR A 726 21.42 -19.06 22.05
CA THR A 726 21.31 -17.63 22.26
C THR A 726 19.83 -17.21 22.26
N PRO A 727 19.41 -16.37 23.22
CA PRO A 727 18.04 -15.87 23.19
C PRO A 727 17.81 -14.98 21.95
N CYS A 728 16.55 -14.88 21.53
CA CYS A 728 16.11 -13.88 20.60
C CYS A 728 15.91 -12.58 21.38
N ASP A 729 16.60 -11.51 21.01
CA ASP A 729 16.47 -10.18 21.64
C ASP A 729 15.28 -9.43 21.01
#